data_8061002cdc4c441c295a93ecae36ff6f
#
_entry.id   8061002cdc4c441c295a93ecae36ff6f
#
_cell.length_a   1.000
_cell.length_b   1.000
_cell.length_c   1.000
_cell.angle_alpha   90.00
_cell.angle_beta   90.00
_cell.angle_gamma   90.00
#
_symmetry.space_group_name_H-M   'P 1'
#
loop_
_entity.id
_entity.type
_entity.pdbx_description
1 polymer ?
#
loop_
_entity_poly.entity_id
_entity_poly.type
_entity_poly.pdbx_seq_one_letter_code
_entity_poly.pdbx_strand_id
1 'polypeptide(L)'
;MRNTLLKRMQLALVAMACSCYTLNATVTDYTKGLSIWFDTPNTLQNRAIWYDGRPDLWQGKKKPISAGDTATNPDQSWESQSLPIGNGSIGANIMGSIEAERITFNEKTLWRGGPNTSGGADYYWNVNKQSAHVLDEIRQAFVDGDEKKAALLTRKNFNSEVAYESWAEKPFRFGNFTTMGEFYVETGLSTIGMSEYKRILSLDSALAVVQFKKDGVAYERDYFISYPKNVMVVRFKANKPGKQNLVFSYMPNPVSEGKMEADGTNGLVFKGVLDNNNMEYVVRIQATHKGGTLCNKNGKLSILGADEVVFLITADTDYLINFDPDFKDPKAYVGVNPSETTEAWMKAASAMGYEALFNEHYQDYAALFNRVNLTLNEETATENIPTPQRLKNYRQGKQDFYLEKLYYQFGRYLLIASSRPGNLPANLQGIWHNNVDGPWRVDYHNNINVQMNYWPAASTNLAECTLPLIDFIRTLVKPGEKTAQAYFGARGWTASISGNIFGFTTPLASEDMSWNFNPMAGPWLATHVWDYYDYTRDKKFLKEIGYDLIKSSAQFAVDYLWKKPDGTYTAAPSTSPEHGPIDQGTTFVHAVVREILLNAIDASKVLGVDKKERKQWEEVLAKLAPYKVGRYGQLMEWSKDIDDPKDEHRHVNHLFGLHPGHTLSPVTTPELAKASKIVLEHRGDGATGWSMGWKLNQWARLHDGNHAYKLYGNLLKNGTLDNLWDTHAPFQIDGNFGGTAGVTEMLMQSHMGFIHLLPALPDAWKNGELNGVCAKGNFELNISWKDGELAQVDILSKNGGACEVRYKDVVTTVKTVKGKTYKLAYQNGKLVLQK
;
A
#
# COMPACT_ATOMS: atom_id res chain seq x y z
N MET A 1 -42.52 46.17 -11.88
CA MET A 1 -42.12 46.11 -10.48
C MET A 1 -43.07 45.37 -9.53
N ARG A 2 -44.33 45.18 -9.81
CA ARG A 2 -45.27 44.40 -8.92
C ARG A 2 -45.09 42.86 -9.02
N ASN A 3 -44.68 42.32 -10.15
CA ASN A 3 -44.54 40.86 -10.33
C ASN A 3 -43.21 40.25 -9.75
N THR A 4 -42.24 41.10 -9.45
CA THR A 4 -40.97 40.64 -8.85
C THR A 4 -41.04 40.61 -7.30
N LEU A 5 -41.91 41.40 -6.70
CA LEU A 5 -42.16 41.36 -5.24
C LEU A 5 -43.01 40.14 -4.84
N LEU A 6 -44.00 39.73 -5.65
CA LEU A 6 -44.80 38.53 -5.35
C LEU A 6 -44.00 37.23 -5.44
N LYS A 7 -43.04 37.13 -6.38
CA LYS A 7 -42.17 35.96 -6.48
C LYS A 7 -41.15 35.88 -5.34
N ARG A 8 -40.68 37.00 -4.81
CA ARG A 8 -39.81 37.03 -3.62
C ARG A 8 -40.58 36.74 -2.31
N MET A 9 -41.84 37.08 -2.21
CA MET A 9 -42.65 36.71 -1.06
C MET A 9 -43.09 35.25 -1.07
N GLN A 10 -43.30 34.64 -2.23
CA GLN A 10 -43.57 33.20 -2.33
C GLN A 10 -42.33 32.35 -2.04
N LEU A 11 -41.13 32.79 -2.42
CA LEU A 11 -39.88 32.13 -2.02
C LEU A 11 -39.58 32.29 -0.52
N ALA A 12 -39.94 33.40 0.11
CA ALA A 12 -39.75 33.61 1.55
C ALA A 12 -40.79 32.82 2.39
N LEU A 13 -41.99 32.58 1.89
CA LEU A 13 -42.99 31.76 2.57
C LEU A 13 -42.68 30.24 2.42
N VAL A 14 -42.06 29.80 1.33
CA VAL A 14 -41.58 28.41 1.22
C VAL A 14 -40.35 28.17 2.12
N ALA A 15 -39.52 29.18 2.35
CA ALA A 15 -38.39 29.11 3.29
C ALA A 15 -38.79 29.16 4.77
N MET A 16 -39.94 29.74 5.11
CA MET A 16 -40.47 29.76 6.47
C MET A 16 -41.39 28.58 6.83
N ALA A 17 -41.88 27.84 5.86
CA ALA A 17 -42.67 26.62 6.08
C ALA A 17 -41.81 25.36 6.30
N CYS A 18 -40.47 25.46 6.12
CA CYS A 18 -39.54 24.37 6.39
C CYS A 18 -38.88 24.39 7.79
N SER A 19 -39.35 25.25 8.71
CA SER A 19 -38.71 25.41 10.04
C SER A 19 -39.50 24.84 11.21
N CYS A 20 -40.43 23.92 10.97
CA CYS A 20 -41.13 23.18 12.05
C CYS A 20 -41.21 21.67 11.76
N TYR A 21 -40.20 21.09 11.16
CA TYR A 21 -40.00 19.67 11.37
C TYR A 21 -39.05 19.50 12.55
N THR A 22 -39.59 19.04 13.67
CA THR A 22 -38.81 18.37 14.71
C THR A 22 -38.01 17.30 14.00
N LEU A 23 -36.71 17.57 13.75
CA LEU A 23 -35.74 16.58 13.37
C LEU A 23 -35.67 15.57 14.54
N ASN A 24 -36.50 14.53 14.50
CA ASN A 24 -36.09 13.26 15.04
C ASN A 24 -34.84 12.94 14.26
N ALA A 25 -33.68 13.19 14.86
CA ALA A 25 -32.41 12.78 14.31
C ALA A 25 -32.48 11.25 14.15
N THR A 26 -32.87 10.80 12.97
CA THR A 26 -32.74 9.39 12.61
C THR A 26 -31.25 9.10 12.69
N VAL A 27 -30.87 8.24 13.63
CA VAL A 27 -29.50 7.74 13.76
C VAL A 27 -29.12 7.18 12.39
N THR A 28 -28.10 7.76 11.77
CA THR A 28 -27.64 7.31 10.45
C THR A 28 -27.16 5.86 10.58
N ASP A 29 -27.73 4.97 9.80
CA ASP A 29 -27.34 3.55 9.79
C ASP A 29 -26.18 3.36 8.82
N TYR A 30 -24.96 3.54 9.32
CA TYR A 30 -23.71 3.36 8.56
C TYR A 30 -23.41 1.91 8.17
N THR A 31 -24.20 0.93 8.63
CA THR A 31 -24.07 -0.46 8.17
C THR A 31 -24.70 -0.69 6.78
N LYS A 32 -25.48 0.28 6.30
CA LYS A 32 -25.99 0.31 4.93
C LYS A 32 -24.91 0.94 4.04
N GLY A 33 -24.56 0.28 2.96
CA GLY A 33 -23.48 0.67 2.07
C GLY A 33 -22.21 -0.17 2.29
N LEU A 34 -21.07 0.32 1.84
CA LEU A 34 -19.80 -0.40 1.98
C LEU A 34 -19.21 -0.16 3.37
N SER A 35 -19.29 -1.16 4.24
CA SER A 35 -18.82 -1.03 5.61
C SER A 35 -18.24 -2.31 6.18
N ILE A 36 -17.20 -2.14 6.99
CA ILE A 36 -16.66 -3.16 7.89
C ILE A 36 -17.21 -2.85 9.26
N TRP A 37 -17.89 -3.82 9.90
CA TRP A 37 -18.51 -3.53 11.18
C TRP A 37 -18.60 -4.74 12.12
N PHE A 38 -18.66 -4.43 13.41
CA PHE A 38 -18.72 -5.38 14.50
C PHE A 38 -19.88 -5.02 15.44
N ASP A 39 -20.50 -6.02 16.03
CA ASP A 39 -21.59 -5.89 16.99
C ASP A 39 -21.15 -6.05 18.46
N THR A 40 -19.85 -6.20 18.67
CA THR A 40 -19.25 -6.36 19.99
C THR A 40 -18.15 -5.33 20.23
N PRO A 41 -18.06 -4.75 21.44
CA PRO A 41 -16.97 -3.84 21.78
C PRO A 41 -15.64 -4.59 21.84
N ASN A 42 -14.57 -3.92 21.48
CA ASN A 42 -13.24 -4.45 21.68
C ASN A 42 -12.88 -4.38 23.19
N THR A 43 -12.05 -5.31 23.63
CA THR A 43 -11.61 -5.36 25.02
C THR A 43 -10.23 -4.74 25.18
N LEU A 44 -9.96 -4.17 26.37
CA LEU A 44 -8.65 -3.59 26.69
C LEU A 44 -7.63 -4.62 27.21
N GLN A 45 -7.83 -5.90 26.96
CA GLN A 45 -7.06 -6.99 27.57
C GLN A 45 -5.54 -6.88 27.36
N ASN A 46 -5.09 -6.28 26.26
CA ASN A 46 -3.66 -6.18 25.94
C ASN A 46 -3.02 -4.85 26.35
N ARG A 47 -3.79 -3.90 26.89
CA ARG A 47 -3.29 -2.60 27.35
C ARG A 47 -2.08 -2.73 28.29
N ALA A 48 -2.16 -3.62 29.28
CA ALA A 48 -1.10 -3.82 30.28
C ALA A 48 0.18 -4.42 29.68
N ILE A 49 0.10 -5.20 28.62
CA ILE A 49 1.25 -5.83 27.96
C ILE A 49 2.08 -4.79 27.21
N TRP A 50 1.43 -3.77 26.66
CA TRP A 50 2.07 -2.76 25.83
C TRP A 50 2.61 -1.55 26.60
N TYR A 51 1.80 -1.06 27.54
CA TYR A 51 1.98 0.25 28.14
C TYR A 51 2.23 0.25 29.63
N ASP A 52 2.58 -0.85 30.19
CA ASP A 52 3.02 -0.92 31.56
C ASP A 52 4.35 -0.17 31.81
N GLY A 53 4.68 0.73 30.88
CA GLY A 53 5.93 1.47 30.93
C GLY A 53 7.17 0.59 30.83
N ARG A 54 6.98 -0.66 30.40
CA ARG A 54 8.02 -1.66 30.33
C ARG A 54 8.27 -2.15 28.91
N PRO A 55 9.05 -1.39 28.12
CA PRO A 55 9.66 -1.89 26.89
C PRO A 55 10.38 -3.23 27.09
N ASP A 56 10.82 -3.49 28.36
CA ASP A 56 11.49 -4.70 28.80
C ASP A 56 10.58 -5.93 28.87
N LEU A 57 9.28 -5.82 29.06
CA LEU A 57 8.39 -7.00 28.92
C LEU A 57 8.40 -7.53 27.48
N TRP A 58 8.64 -6.69 26.57
CA TRP A 58 8.81 -6.94 25.17
C TRP A 58 10.26 -7.31 24.83
N GLN A 59 11.22 -6.55 25.32
CA GLN A 59 12.66 -6.80 25.22
C GLN A 59 13.13 -7.89 26.18
N GLY A 60 12.40 -8.17 27.25
CA GLY A 60 12.72 -9.21 28.21
C GLY A 60 12.46 -10.63 27.69
N LYS A 61 11.69 -10.79 26.61
CA LYS A 61 11.84 -11.93 25.72
C LYS A 61 13.08 -11.64 24.88
N LYS A 62 14.20 -12.19 25.22
CA LYS A 62 15.57 -12.02 24.69
C LYS A 62 15.72 -11.83 23.15
N LYS A 63 14.65 -11.65 22.40
CA LYS A 63 14.63 -11.46 20.95
C LYS A 63 13.44 -10.59 20.59
N PRO A 64 13.64 -9.40 19.97
CA PRO A 64 12.58 -8.64 19.34
C PRO A 64 11.87 -9.50 18.29
N ILE A 65 10.63 -9.19 17.97
CA ILE A 65 9.95 -9.76 16.81
C ILE A 65 10.78 -9.37 15.59
N SER A 66 11.40 -10.35 14.97
CA SER A 66 12.33 -10.15 13.85
C SER A 66 11.69 -10.57 12.54
N ALA A 67 12.26 -10.11 11.43
CA ALA A 67 11.95 -10.66 10.11
C ALA A 67 12.06 -12.21 10.15
N GLY A 68 11.01 -12.88 9.73
CA GLY A 68 10.92 -14.32 9.76
C GLY A 68 10.44 -14.94 11.07
N ASP A 69 10.16 -14.12 12.10
CA ASP A 69 9.44 -14.61 13.27
C ASP A 69 7.97 -14.75 12.92
N THR A 70 7.45 -15.97 12.92
CA THR A 70 6.03 -16.29 12.67
C THR A 70 5.15 -15.95 13.87
N ALA A 71 5.68 -15.21 14.84
CA ALA A 71 4.93 -14.79 16.01
C ALA A 71 3.79 -13.87 15.58
N THR A 72 2.57 -14.23 15.92
CA THR A 72 1.41 -13.36 15.82
C THR A 72 1.64 -12.09 16.62
N ASN A 73 1.09 -10.95 16.16
CA ASN A 73 1.11 -9.75 16.95
C ASN A 73 0.57 -10.05 18.37
N PRO A 74 1.27 -9.70 19.44
CA PRO A 74 0.80 -9.97 20.80
C PRO A 74 -0.52 -9.25 21.12
N ASP A 75 -0.84 -8.15 20.42
CA ASP A 75 -2.09 -7.43 20.51
C ASP A 75 -3.07 -7.89 19.41
N GLN A 76 -3.68 -9.05 19.63
CA GLN A 76 -4.63 -9.63 18.68
C GLN A 76 -5.88 -8.76 18.49
N SER A 77 -6.28 -8.01 19.49
CA SER A 77 -7.43 -7.11 19.38
C SER A 77 -7.14 -5.91 18.47
N TRP A 78 -5.90 -5.42 18.45
CA TRP A 78 -5.47 -4.42 17.48
C TRP A 78 -5.39 -5.03 16.07
N GLU A 79 -4.72 -6.16 15.93
CA GLU A 79 -4.42 -6.75 14.63
C GLU A 79 -5.67 -7.18 13.86
N SER A 80 -6.61 -7.86 14.53
CA SER A 80 -7.75 -8.49 13.85
C SER A 80 -9.07 -7.72 13.99
N GLN A 81 -9.16 -6.77 14.92
CA GLN A 81 -10.44 -6.16 15.27
C GLN A 81 -10.45 -4.64 15.25
N SER A 82 -9.30 -3.95 15.10
CA SER A 82 -9.30 -2.50 15.01
C SER A 82 -9.85 -2.00 13.67
N LEU A 83 -10.33 -0.76 13.66
CA LEU A 83 -10.79 -0.06 12.45
C LEU A 83 -9.71 0.92 12.02
N PRO A 84 -9.02 0.70 10.88
CA PRO A 84 -7.96 1.57 10.40
C PRO A 84 -8.53 2.80 9.70
N ILE A 85 -8.07 3.99 10.10
CA ILE A 85 -8.33 5.26 9.40
C ILE A 85 -7.01 5.95 9.07
N GLY A 86 -6.97 6.78 8.02
CA GLY A 86 -5.74 7.46 7.62
C GLY A 86 -5.94 8.46 6.49
N ASN A 87 -4.91 9.30 6.28
CA ASN A 87 -4.89 10.31 5.21
C ASN A 87 -3.59 10.30 4.37
N GLY A 88 -2.77 9.26 4.52
CA GLY A 88 -1.46 9.15 3.84
C GLY A 88 -0.29 9.70 4.66
N SER A 89 -0.51 10.62 5.61
CA SER A 89 0.49 11.14 6.56
C SER A 89 0.28 10.56 7.95
N ILE A 90 -0.95 10.65 8.45
CA ILE A 90 -1.37 10.19 9.77
C ILE A 90 -2.22 8.93 9.59
N GLY A 91 -1.99 7.93 10.43
CA GLY A 91 -2.78 6.72 10.55
C GLY A 91 -3.23 6.49 11.99
N ALA A 92 -4.42 5.95 12.18
CA ALA A 92 -4.91 5.56 13.48
C ALA A 92 -5.76 4.29 13.41
N ASN A 93 -5.80 3.56 14.53
CA ASN A 93 -6.69 2.42 14.68
C ASN A 93 -7.67 2.67 15.82
N ILE A 94 -8.94 2.54 15.51
CA ILE A 94 -10.04 2.74 16.47
C ILE A 94 -10.44 1.39 17.04
N MET A 95 -10.38 1.28 18.37
CA MET A 95 -10.69 0.03 19.05
C MET A 95 -12.19 -0.12 19.36
N GLY A 96 -12.90 0.97 19.59
CA GLY A 96 -14.32 0.96 19.93
C GLY A 96 -14.62 0.40 21.33
N SER A 97 -13.70 0.56 22.26
CA SER A 97 -13.88 0.16 23.65
C SER A 97 -14.80 1.14 24.39
N ILE A 98 -15.58 0.65 25.36
CA ILE A 98 -16.59 1.48 26.03
C ILE A 98 -16.03 2.25 27.21
N GLU A 99 -15.35 1.57 28.13
CA GLU A 99 -14.86 2.14 29.40
C GLU A 99 -13.76 3.17 29.18
N ALA A 100 -12.85 2.85 28.29
CA ALA A 100 -11.84 3.76 27.76
C ALA A 100 -11.65 3.49 26.29
N GLU A 101 -11.92 4.48 25.44
CA GLU A 101 -11.54 4.38 24.03
C GLU A 101 -10.03 4.38 23.92
N ARG A 102 -9.49 3.43 23.16
CA ARG A 102 -8.07 3.32 22.81
C ARG A 102 -7.91 3.61 21.34
N ILE A 103 -6.96 4.47 21.00
CA ILE A 103 -6.65 4.84 19.64
C ILE A 103 -5.13 4.73 19.48
N THR A 104 -4.64 3.77 18.68
CA THR A 104 -3.22 3.74 18.31
C THR A 104 -2.96 4.76 17.21
N PHE A 105 -1.78 5.37 17.21
CA PHE A 105 -1.53 6.53 16.40
C PHE A 105 -0.15 6.48 15.74
N ASN A 106 -0.09 6.80 14.45
CA ASN A 106 1.12 6.83 13.66
C ASN A 106 1.20 8.12 12.84
N GLU A 107 2.42 8.58 12.65
CA GLU A 107 2.80 9.53 11.62
C GLU A 107 3.86 8.85 10.75
N LYS A 108 3.75 8.97 9.44
CA LYS A 108 4.47 8.13 8.47
C LYS A 108 5.98 8.32 8.49
N THR A 109 6.46 9.49 8.92
CA THR A 109 7.87 9.84 8.93
C THR A 109 8.57 9.53 10.26
N LEU A 110 7.84 9.04 11.27
CA LEU A 110 8.45 8.67 12.54
C LEU A 110 9.20 7.33 12.44
N TRP A 111 10.50 7.41 12.23
CA TRP A 111 11.38 6.27 12.04
C TRP A 111 12.59 6.33 12.98
N ARG A 112 13.01 5.17 13.47
CA ARG A 112 14.31 4.97 14.12
C ARG A 112 15.37 4.73 13.04
N GLY A 113 16.64 4.85 13.38
CA GLY A 113 17.73 4.60 12.44
C GLY A 113 18.13 5.81 11.60
N GLY A 114 18.81 5.56 10.48
CA GLY A 114 19.30 6.58 9.57
C GLY A 114 20.62 7.25 9.96
N PRO A 115 21.02 8.32 9.26
CA PRO A 115 22.33 8.94 9.41
C PRO A 115 22.57 9.61 10.76
N ASN A 116 21.53 10.04 11.47
CA ASN A 116 21.64 10.75 12.74
C ASN A 116 21.72 9.80 13.96
N THR A 117 22.05 8.54 13.76
CA THR A 117 22.29 7.59 14.85
C THR A 117 23.60 7.91 15.58
N SER A 118 23.69 7.64 16.88
CA SER A 118 24.88 7.93 17.67
C SER A 118 26.12 7.16 17.17
N GLY A 119 27.23 7.87 16.95
CA GLY A 119 28.40 7.33 16.27
C GLY A 119 28.47 7.63 14.77
N GLY A 120 27.51 8.33 14.26
CA GLY A 120 27.11 8.48 12.89
C GLY A 120 27.82 9.47 11.99
N ALA A 121 29.14 9.67 12.11
CA ALA A 121 29.89 10.27 10.98
C ALA A 121 29.97 9.32 9.79
N ASP A 122 29.79 8.01 10.04
CA ASP A 122 29.79 6.97 9.02
C ASP A 122 28.37 6.49 8.77
N TYR A 123 27.66 7.25 7.97
CA TYR A 123 26.36 6.86 7.48
C TYR A 123 26.43 5.48 6.80
N TYR A 124 25.35 4.68 6.81
CA TYR A 124 25.38 3.27 6.40
C TYR A 124 25.77 3.03 4.93
N TRP A 125 25.66 3.96 4.01
CA TRP A 125 26.23 3.81 2.66
C TRP A 125 27.76 3.95 2.61
N ASN A 126 28.40 4.41 3.68
CA ASN A 126 29.84 4.34 3.83
C ASN A 126 30.34 2.92 4.12
N VAL A 127 29.42 2.01 4.49
CA VAL A 127 29.73 0.58 4.68
C VAL A 127 29.60 -0.24 3.41
N ASN A 128 29.32 0.38 2.25
CA ASN A 128 29.36 -0.26 0.96
C ASN A 128 30.74 -0.89 0.71
N LYS A 129 30.78 -2.22 0.57
CA LYS A 129 32.00 -2.91 0.19
C LYS A 129 32.34 -2.60 -1.25
N GLN A 130 33.62 -2.37 -1.54
CA GLN A 130 34.13 -2.15 -2.90
C GLN A 130 34.33 -3.49 -3.60
N SER A 131 33.23 -4.19 -3.92
CA SER A 131 33.24 -5.60 -4.33
C SER A 131 33.21 -5.79 -5.85
N ALA A 132 33.12 -4.73 -6.64
CA ALA A 132 33.02 -4.82 -8.10
C ALA A 132 34.17 -5.61 -8.72
N HIS A 133 35.39 -5.54 -8.16
CA HIS A 133 36.57 -6.26 -8.66
C HIS A 133 36.48 -7.79 -8.51
N VAL A 134 35.55 -8.30 -7.68
CA VAL A 134 35.38 -9.75 -7.47
C VAL A 134 34.47 -10.38 -8.53
N LEU A 135 33.71 -9.55 -9.27
CA LEU A 135 32.74 -10.05 -10.25
C LEU A 135 33.36 -10.95 -11.33
N ASP A 136 34.53 -10.59 -11.83
CA ASP A 136 35.20 -11.39 -12.89
C ASP A 136 35.66 -12.75 -12.35
N GLU A 137 36.10 -12.83 -11.07
CA GLU A 137 36.42 -14.10 -10.43
C GLU A 137 35.20 -14.98 -10.22
N ILE A 138 34.04 -14.37 -9.81
CA ILE A 138 32.76 -15.09 -9.70
C ILE A 138 32.31 -15.63 -11.05
N ARG A 139 32.37 -14.82 -12.10
CA ARG A 139 32.01 -15.20 -13.46
C ARG A 139 32.90 -16.29 -13.98
N GLN A 140 34.22 -16.21 -13.72
CA GLN A 140 35.19 -17.26 -14.11
C GLN A 140 34.88 -18.57 -13.36
N ALA A 141 34.56 -18.52 -12.07
CA ALA A 141 34.18 -19.73 -11.32
C ALA A 141 32.96 -20.44 -11.95
N PHE A 142 31.95 -19.67 -12.43
CA PHE A 142 30.83 -20.26 -13.17
C PHE A 142 31.27 -20.88 -14.52
N VAL A 143 32.21 -20.26 -15.24
CA VAL A 143 32.79 -20.84 -16.48
C VAL A 143 33.50 -22.16 -16.19
N ASP A 144 34.26 -22.22 -15.09
CA ASP A 144 35.03 -23.41 -14.66
C ASP A 144 34.11 -24.51 -14.06
N GLY A 145 32.81 -24.22 -13.87
CA GLY A 145 31.85 -25.13 -13.24
C GLY A 145 31.96 -25.21 -11.71
N ASP A 146 32.73 -24.31 -11.08
CA ASP A 146 32.88 -24.23 -9.61
C ASP A 146 31.83 -23.29 -8.98
N GLU A 147 30.59 -23.75 -8.96
CA GLU A 147 29.46 -23.02 -8.37
C GLU A 147 29.64 -22.78 -6.87
N LYS A 148 30.36 -23.66 -6.18
CA LYS A 148 30.65 -23.50 -4.76
C LYS A 148 31.57 -22.31 -4.51
N LYS A 149 32.61 -22.15 -5.34
CA LYS A 149 33.49 -20.98 -5.28
C LYS A 149 32.72 -19.70 -5.60
N ALA A 150 31.90 -19.70 -6.67
CA ALA A 150 31.06 -18.54 -7.03
C ALA A 150 30.15 -18.13 -5.89
N ALA A 151 29.47 -19.07 -5.26
CA ALA A 151 28.61 -18.83 -4.11
C ALA A 151 29.37 -18.28 -2.88
N LEU A 152 30.53 -18.84 -2.58
CA LEU A 152 31.39 -18.38 -1.46
C LEU A 152 31.84 -16.94 -1.68
N LEU A 153 32.32 -16.61 -2.88
CA LEU A 153 32.78 -15.27 -3.22
C LEU A 153 31.63 -14.26 -3.14
N THR A 154 30.44 -14.63 -3.60
CA THR A 154 29.25 -13.78 -3.50
C THR A 154 28.88 -13.50 -2.04
N ARG A 155 28.79 -14.53 -1.21
CA ARG A 155 28.49 -14.38 0.23
C ARG A 155 29.47 -13.47 0.96
N LYS A 156 30.75 -13.59 0.67
CA LYS A 156 31.79 -12.80 1.34
C LYS A 156 31.77 -11.32 0.93
N ASN A 157 31.38 -11.02 -0.31
CA ASN A 157 31.62 -9.70 -0.88
C ASN A 157 30.36 -8.88 -1.13
N PHE A 158 29.17 -9.50 -1.25
CA PHE A 158 27.94 -8.82 -1.63
C PHE A 158 26.93 -8.69 -0.48
N ASN A 159 27.41 -8.56 0.73
CA ASN A 159 26.69 -8.12 1.93
C ASN A 159 27.31 -6.84 2.50
N SER A 160 26.68 -6.24 3.50
CA SER A 160 27.24 -5.11 4.25
C SER A 160 27.41 -5.45 5.73
N GLU A 161 27.73 -4.45 6.55
CA GLU A 161 27.83 -4.56 8.00
C GLU A 161 26.56 -4.01 8.70
N VAL A 162 25.55 -3.57 7.93
CA VAL A 162 24.33 -2.99 8.46
C VAL A 162 23.40 -4.11 8.90
N ALA A 163 23.19 -4.25 10.19
CA ALA A 163 22.30 -5.27 10.74
C ALA A 163 20.82 -4.96 10.46
N TYR A 164 20.09 -6.01 10.11
CA TYR A 164 18.63 -5.91 9.98
C TYR A 164 17.93 -5.97 11.34
N GLU A 165 18.53 -6.62 12.31
CA GLU A 165 17.95 -6.82 13.64
C GLU A 165 18.43 -5.75 14.61
N SER A 166 17.52 -5.09 15.31
CA SER A 166 17.83 -4.02 16.26
C SER A 166 18.71 -4.43 17.46
N TRP A 167 18.76 -5.73 17.78
CA TRP A 167 19.58 -6.29 18.84
C TRP A 167 21.00 -6.64 18.40
N ALA A 168 21.22 -6.77 17.08
CA ALA A 168 22.53 -7.20 16.54
C ALA A 168 23.49 -6.03 16.33
N GLU A 169 23.01 -4.81 16.31
CA GLU A 169 23.79 -3.59 16.11
C GLU A 169 23.39 -2.49 17.11
N LYS A 170 24.39 -1.80 17.68
CA LYS A 170 24.17 -0.59 18.47
C LYS A 170 25.18 0.48 18.08
N PRO A 171 24.74 1.61 17.53
CA PRO A 171 23.34 2.01 17.28
C PRO A 171 22.74 1.23 16.11
N PHE A 172 21.44 1.00 16.15
CA PHE A 172 20.69 0.33 15.09
C PHE A 172 20.49 1.27 13.90
N ARG A 173 21.35 1.15 12.89
CA ARG A 173 21.46 2.10 11.77
C ARG A 173 20.37 1.95 10.72
N PHE A 174 19.97 0.71 10.39
CA PHE A 174 18.88 0.48 9.44
C PHE A 174 17.56 1.07 9.95
N GLY A 175 17.27 0.86 11.23
CA GLY A 175 16.09 1.38 11.88
C GLY A 175 14.80 0.64 11.53
N ASN A 176 13.70 1.27 11.87
CA ASN A 176 12.36 0.73 11.64
C ASN A 176 11.30 1.84 11.71
N PHE A 177 10.16 1.63 11.06
CA PHE A 177 8.96 2.40 11.33
C PHE A 177 8.48 2.13 12.76
N THR A 178 8.06 3.16 13.50
CA THR A 178 7.69 3.02 14.90
C THR A 178 6.35 3.70 15.22
N THR A 179 5.68 3.22 16.27
CA THR A 179 4.44 3.87 16.75
C THR A 179 4.72 5.28 17.25
N MET A 180 3.78 6.20 17.06
CA MET A 180 3.84 7.53 17.69
C MET A 180 3.23 7.50 19.10
N GLY A 181 2.53 6.44 19.47
CA GLY A 181 1.90 6.25 20.76
C GLY A 181 0.40 6.01 20.66
N GLU A 182 -0.30 6.25 21.75
CA GLU A 182 -1.73 5.98 21.85
C GLU A 182 -2.48 7.07 22.60
N PHE A 183 -3.72 7.27 22.20
CA PHE A 183 -4.66 8.09 22.95
C PHE A 183 -5.63 7.22 23.74
N TYR A 184 -5.96 7.66 24.93
CA TYR A 184 -7.00 7.07 25.77
C TYR A 184 -8.03 8.12 26.14
N VAL A 185 -9.31 7.76 25.98
CA VAL A 185 -10.43 8.60 26.41
C VAL A 185 -11.27 7.79 27.39
N GLU A 186 -11.00 7.95 28.68
CA GLU A 186 -11.79 7.33 29.76
C GLU A 186 -13.18 7.99 29.79
N THR A 187 -14.24 7.19 29.85
CA THR A 187 -15.62 7.66 29.69
C THR A 187 -16.47 7.55 30.95
N GLY A 188 -15.97 6.82 31.95
CA GLY A 188 -16.75 6.48 33.14
C GLY A 188 -17.94 5.55 32.87
N LEU A 189 -18.10 5.06 31.66
CA LEU A 189 -19.15 4.10 31.30
C LEU A 189 -18.65 2.67 31.50
N SER A 190 -19.57 1.71 31.56
CA SER A 190 -19.28 0.27 31.57
C SER A 190 -20.13 -0.46 30.54
N THR A 191 -19.71 -1.64 30.16
CA THR A 191 -20.46 -2.50 29.25
C THR A 191 -21.70 -3.13 29.88
N ILE A 192 -21.82 -3.14 31.22
CA ILE A 192 -22.95 -3.69 31.95
C ILE A 192 -24.20 -2.88 31.63
N GLY A 193 -25.24 -3.52 31.11
CA GLY A 193 -26.50 -2.85 30.73
C GLY A 193 -26.45 -2.05 29.43
N MET A 194 -25.38 -2.24 28.62
CA MET A 194 -25.28 -1.71 27.27
C MET A 194 -26.11 -2.55 26.28
N SER A 195 -26.63 -1.90 25.26
CA SER A 195 -27.36 -2.53 24.16
C SER A 195 -27.09 -1.81 22.83
N GLU A 196 -27.48 -2.46 21.72
CA GLU A 196 -27.41 -1.91 20.37
C GLU A 196 -26.00 -1.42 20.00
N TYR A 197 -24.97 -2.11 20.45
CA TYR A 197 -23.59 -1.74 20.13
C TYR A 197 -23.26 -2.03 18.68
N LYS A 198 -22.64 -1.06 18.00
CA LYS A 198 -22.00 -1.19 16.69
C LYS A 198 -20.73 -0.36 16.64
N ARG A 199 -19.68 -0.89 16.06
CA ARG A 199 -18.50 -0.12 15.60
C ARG A 199 -18.30 -0.40 14.12
N ILE A 200 -18.16 0.66 13.34
CA ILE A 200 -18.33 0.63 11.90
C ILE A 200 -17.22 1.45 11.27
N LEU A 201 -16.58 0.93 10.24
CA LEU A 201 -15.77 1.69 9.28
C LEU A 201 -16.57 1.80 7.98
N SER A 202 -17.12 2.97 7.72
CA SER A 202 -17.78 3.28 6.45
C SER A 202 -16.73 3.58 5.39
N LEU A 203 -16.63 2.73 4.37
CA LEU A 203 -15.73 2.97 3.23
C LEU A 203 -16.26 4.08 2.32
N ASP A 204 -17.57 4.31 2.29
CA ASP A 204 -18.18 5.36 1.48
C ASP A 204 -17.81 6.77 1.94
N SER A 205 -17.43 6.93 3.21
CA SER A 205 -17.12 8.24 3.80
C SER A 205 -15.77 8.31 4.54
N ALA A 206 -15.00 7.23 4.57
CA ALA A 206 -13.77 7.11 5.37
C ALA A 206 -13.96 7.54 6.84
N LEU A 207 -15.08 7.13 7.43
CA LEU A 207 -15.51 7.47 8.77
C LEU A 207 -15.61 6.20 9.62
N ALA A 208 -14.91 6.17 10.75
CA ALA A 208 -15.19 5.18 11.79
C ALA A 208 -16.22 5.72 12.77
N VAL A 209 -17.16 4.87 13.19
CA VAL A 209 -18.27 5.23 14.08
C VAL A 209 -18.45 4.18 15.15
N VAL A 210 -18.69 4.60 16.39
CA VAL A 210 -19.10 3.71 17.49
C VAL A 210 -20.44 4.18 18.04
N GLN A 211 -21.44 3.31 18.01
CA GLN A 211 -22.80 3.60 18.46
C GLN A 211 -23.24 2.56 19.49
N PHE A 212 -23.91 3.00 20.55
CA PHE A 212 -24.51 2.11 21.55
C PHE A 212 -25.55 2.85 22.40
N LYS A 213 -26.39 2.08 23.10
CA LYS A 213 -27.32 2.61 24.11
C LYS A 213 -26.90 2.13 25.49
N LYS A 214 -26.99 3.02 26.49
CA LYS A 214 -26.79 2.71 27.90
C LYS A 214 -27.69 3.58 28.79
N ASP A 215 -28.42 2.95 29.69
CA ASP A 215 -29.32 3.63 30.65
C ASP A 215 -30.28 4.61 29.96
N GLY A 216 -30.81 4.21 28.79
CA GLY A 216 -31.75 5.01 27.99
C GLY A 216 -31.13 6.25 27.33
N VAL A 217 -29.82 6.31 27.24
CA VAL A 217 -29.05 7.31 26.50
C VAL A 217 -28.41 6.63 25.27
N ALA A 218 -28.54 7.23 24.07
CA ALA A 218 -27.81 6.83 22.88
C ALA A 218 -26.52 7.65 22.81
N TYR A 219 -25.42 6.94 22.66
CA TYR A 219 -24.08 7.49 22.48
C TYR A 219 -23.57 7.24 21.07
N GLU A 220 -22.84 8.22 20.52
CA GLU A 220 -22.15 8.09 19.25
C GLU A 220 -20.77 8.72 19.33
N ARG A 221 -19.79 8.07 18.73
CA ARG A 221 -18.42 8.54 18.57
C ARG A 221 -18.04 8.47 17.11
N ASP A 222 -17.46 9.53 16.57
CA ASP A 222 -17.02 9.62 15.18
C ASP A 222 -15.51 9.86 15.12
N TYR A 223 -14.85 9.24 14.13
CA TYR A 223 -13.41 9.33 13.94
C TYR A 223 -13.07 9.40 12.46
N PHE A 224 -12.34 10.42 12.04
CA PHE A 224 -11.80 10.54 10.69
C PHE A 224 -10.49 11.31 10.68
N ILE A 225 -9.71 11.17 9.61
CA ILE A 225 -8.47 11.94 9.43
C ILE A 225 -8.56 12.70 8.11
N SER A 226 -8.62 14.02 8.21
CA SER A 226 -8.71 14.92 7.07
C SER A 226 -7.36 15.04 6.36
N TYR A 227 -7.30 14.77 5.07
CA TYR A 227 -6.11 15.04 4.25
C TYR A 227 -5.91 16.55 4.02
N PRO A 228 -6.92 17.35 3.65
CA PRO A 228 -6.75 18.78 3.42
C PRO A 228 -6.25 19.58 4.63
N LYS A 229 -6.56 19.13 5.85
CA LYS A 229 -6.15 19.82 7.09
C LYS A 229 -5.07 19.11 7.88
N ASN A 230 -4.69 17.90 7.48
CA ASN A 230 -3.77 17.02 8.20
C ASN A 230 -4.09 16.92 9.70
N VAL A 231 -5.36 16.66 10.00
CA VAL A 231 -5.90 16.60 11.35
C VAL A 231 -6.77 15.37 11.54
N MET A 232 -6.56 14.65 12.62
CA MET A 232 -7.51 13.65 13.13
C MET A 232 -8.59 14.34 13.94
N VAL A 233 -9.84 13.98 13.70
CA VAL A 233 -11.02 14.50 14.38
C VAL A 233 -11.71 13.36 15.11
N VAL A 234 -11.96 13.56 16.40
CA VAL A 234 -12.66 12.59 17.26
C VAL A 234 -13.80 13.30 17.96
N ARG A 235 -15.03 12.87 17.71
CA ARG A 235 -16.23 13.45 18.35
C ARG A 235 -16.91 12.45 19.26
N PHE A 236 -17.30 12.90 20.44
CA PHE A 236 -18.17 12.19 21.38
C PHE A 236 -19.47 12.97 21.56
N LYS A 237 -20.61 12.35 21.31
CA LYS A 237 -21.93 12.96 21.53
C LYS A 237 -22.91 11.99 22.16
N ALA A 238 -23.98 12.54 22.77
CA ALA A 238 -25.10 11.78 23.32
C ALA A 238 -26.42 12.44 22.94
N ASN A 239 -27.50 11.66 22.90
CA ASN A 239 -28.84 12.19 22.60
C ASN A 239 -29.51 12.88 23.80
N LYS A 240 -28.84 12.96 24.97
CA LYS A 240 -29.29 13.69 26.16
C LYS A 240 -28.19 14.64 26.65
N PRO A 241 -28.53 15.84 27.10
CA PRO A 241 -27.54 16.82 27.54
C PRO A 241 -26.78 16.36 28.80
N GLY A 242 -25.54 16.85 28.94
CA GLY A 242 -24.70 16.61 30.11
C GLY A 242 -24.20 15.17 30.28
N LYS A 243 -24.17 14.35 29.22
CA LYS A 243 -23.84 12.92 29.33
C LYS A 243 -22.42 12.57 28.97
N GLN A 244 -21.60 13.53 28.50
CA GLN A 244 -20.19 13.30 28.24
C GLN A 244 -19.36 13.67 29.48
N ASN A 245 -18.71 12.64 30.06
CA ASN A 245 -17.74 12.80 31.16
C ASN A 245 -16.48 12.06 30.70
N LEU A 246 -15.48 12.80 30.23
CA LEU A 246 -14.35 12.27 29.54
C LEU A 246 -13.03 12.70 30.19
N VAL A 247 -12.05 11.78 30.22
CA VAL A 247 -10.67 12.12 30.56
C VAL A 247 -9.78 11.67 29.41
N PHE A 248 -9.26 12.63 28.66
CA PHE A 248 -8.34 12.39 27.56
C PHE A 248 -6.90 12.39 28.06
N SER A 249 -6.11 11.39 27.63
CA SER A 249 -4.69 11.30 27.87
C SER A 249 -3.95 10.76 26.66
N TYR A 250 -2.70 11.17 26.49
CA TYR A 250 -1.77 10.66 25.46
C TYR A 250 -0.62 9.90 26.13
N MET A 251 -0.33 8.73 25.60
CA MET A 251 0.83 7.91 25.97
C MET A 251 1.79 7.91 24.77
N PRO A 252 2.94 8.59 24.85
CA PRO A 252 3.88 8.70 23.75
C PRO A 252 4.60 7.40 23.47
N ASN A 253 5.38 7.38 22.39
CA ASN A 253 6.28 6.27 22.07
C ASN A 253 7.20 5.94 23.27
N PRO A 254 7.26 4.67 23.71
CA PRO A 254 8.00 4.29 24.93
C PRO A 254 9.52 4.51 24.88
N VAL A 255 10.12 4.62 23.67
CA VAL A 255 11.55 4.87 23.48
C VAL A 255 11.84 6.33 23.09
N SER A 256 10.94 7.23 23.46
CA SER A 256 11.17 8.66 23.30
C SER A 256 11.29 9.35 24.64
N GLU A 257 12.13 10.35 24.68
CA GLU A 257 12.16 11.34 25.76
C GLU A 257 11.29 12.53 25.35
N GLY A 258 10.53 13.10 26.27
CA GLY A 258 9.69 14.23 25.94
C GLY A 258 8.84 14.71 27.09
N LYS A 259 8.15 15.82 26.87
CA LYS A 259 7.32 16.47 27.87
C LYS A 259 5.95 16.85 27.31
N MET A 260 4.91 16.50 28.08
CA MET A 260 3.56 16.99 27.86
C MET A 260 3.38 18.35 28.53
N GLU A 261 2.97 19.33 27.77
CA GLU A 261 2.70 20.70 28.21
C GLU A 261 1.26 21.10 27.89
N ALA A 262 0.73 22.04 28.67
CA ALA A 262 -0.55 22.66 28.34
C ALA A 262 -0.38 23.60 27.16
N ASP A 263 -1.31 23.50 26.20
CA ASP A 263 -1.40 24.39 25.05
C ASP A 263 -2.71 25.22 25.19
N GLY A 264 -2.59 26.33 25.89
CA GLY A 264 -3.74 27.10 26.30
C GLY A 264 -4.60 26.40 27.37
N THR A 265 -5.86 26.77 27.45
CA THR A 265 -6.81 26.24 28.46
C THR A 265 -7.44 24.91 28.03
N ASN A 266 -7.44 24.60 26.76
CA ASN A 266 -8.16 23.48 26.16
C ASN A 266 -7.30 22.57 25.28
N GLY A 267 -5.98 22.71 25.35
CA GLY A 267 -5.07 21.93 24.50
C GLY A 267 -3.87 21.37 25.26
N LEU A 268 -3.25 20.37 24.65
CA LEU A 268 -2.00 19.73 25.07
C LEU A 268 -1.03 19.68 23.92
N VAL A 269 0.26 19.81 24.19
CA VAL A 269 1.34 19.57 23.23
C VAL A 269 2.38 18.65 23.85
N PHE A 270 2.72 17.59 23.13
CA PHE A 270 3.88 16.74 23.45
C PHE A 270 4.99 17.01 22.44
N LYS A 271 6.18 17.25 22.98
CA LYS A 271 7.41 17.37 22.18
C LYS A 271 8.33 16.23 22.58
N GLY A 272 8.58 15.35 21.66
CA GLY A 272 9.35 14.14 21.86
C GLY A 272 10.59 14.07 20.98
N VAL A 273 11.56 13.29 21.44
CA VAL A 273 12.80 12.97 20.71
C VAL A 273 13.03 11.47 20.81
N LEU A 274 13.23 10.78 19.69
CA LEU A 274 13.54 9.36 19.70
C LEU A 274 14.96 9.09 20.23
N ASP A 275 15.13 7.99 20.96
CA ASP A 275 16.36 7.58 21.66
C ASP A 275 17.52 7.21 20.73
N ASN A 276 17.22 6.79 19.50
CA ASN A 276 18.18 6.13 18.60
C ASN A 276 18.84 7.10 17.60
N ASN A 277 18.08 8.08 17.10
CA ASN A 277 18.52 8.97 16.01
C ASN A 277 18.20 10.44 16.25
N ASN A 278 17.76 10.79 17.44
CA ASN A 278 17.39 12.16 17.85
C ASN A 278 16.30 12.80 16.96
N MET A 279 15.46 12.00 16.30
CA MET A 279 14.35 12.53 15.51
C MET A 279 13.36 13.24 16.43
N GLU A 280 13.10 14.52 16.16
CA GLU A 280 12.13 15.31 16.89
C GLU A 280 10.73 15.09 16.32
N TYR A 281 9.73 15.04 17.21
CA TYR A 281 8.33 14.99 16.79
C TYR A 281 7.43 15.75 17.75
N VAL A 282 6.31 16.20 17.23
CA VAL A 282 5.29 16.93 18.00
C VAL A 282 3.93 16.31 17.78
N VAL A 283 3.20 16.10 18.88
CA VAL A 283 1.78 15.76 18.88
C VAL A 283 1.03 16.88 19.58
N ARG A 284 0.08 17.49 18.88
CA ARG A 284 -0.75 18.57 19.40
C ARG A 284 -2.21 18.17 19.43
N ILE A 285 -2.85 18.41 20.58
CA ILE A 285 -4.23 18.04 20.85
C ILE A 285 -5.00 19.28 21.28
N GLN A 286 -6.20 19.49 20.77
CA GLN A 286 -7.11 20.52 21.22
C GLN A 286 -8.52 19.96 21.39
N ALA A 287 -9.20 20.33 22.47
CA ALA A 287 -10.59 19.95 22.74
C ALA A 287 -11.52 21.14 22.63
N THR A 288 -12.71 20.92 22.06
CA THR A 288 -13.86 21.84 22.14
C THR A 288 -15.06 21.09 22.69
N HIS A 289 -15.98 21.77 23.35
CA HIS A 289 -17.15 21.14 23.97
C HIS A 289 -18.39 22.04 23.93
N LYS A 290 -19.56 21.41 23.92
CA LYS A 290 -20.84 22.07 24.11
C LYS A 290 -21.40 21.66 25.48
N GLY A 291 -21.77 22.63 26.30
CA GLY A 291 -22.16 22.37 27.69
C GLY A 291 -21.00 21.90 28.56
N GLY A 292 -21.25 21.72 29.86
CA GLY A 292 -20.27 21.21 30.81
C GLY A 292 -19.06 22.11 31.07
N THR A 293 -17.99 21.54 31.59
CA THR A 293 -16.73 22.22 31.92
C THR A 293 -15.53 21.43 31.47
N LEU A 294 -14.44 22.11 31.07
CA LEU A 294 -13.16 21.53 30.71
C LEU A 294 -12.07 21.98 31.68
N CYS A 295 -11.25 21.04 32.13
CA CYS A 295 -10.08 21.27 32.97
C CYS A 295 -8.84 20.66 32.28
N ASN A 296 -7.81 21.49 32.06
CA ASN A 296 -6.51 21.07 31.59
C ASN A 296 -5.54 21.01 32.77
N LYS A 297 -5.21 19.82 33.25
CA LYS A 297 -4.33 19.62 34.39
C LYS A 297 -3.53 18.33 34.30
N ASN A 298 -2.28 18.38 34.69
CA ASN A 298 -1.37 17.21 34.78
C ASN A 298 -1.26 16.42 33.46
N GLY A 299 -1.22 17.12 32.30
CA GLY A 299 -1.11 16.49 30.97
C GLY A 299 -2.37 15.76 30.55
N LYS A 300 -3.53 16.06 31.12
CA LYS A 300 -4.83 15.48 30.77
C LYS A 300 -5.87 16.56 30.56
N LEU A 301 -6.82 16.27 29.65
CA LEU A 301 -8.03 17.09 29.47
C LEU A 301 -9.21 16.36 30.09
N SER A 302 -9.79 16.95 31.11
CA SER A 302 -10.98 16.41 31.79
C SER A 302 -12.20 17.24 31.44
N ILE A 303 -13.22 16.62 30.89
CA ILE A 303 -14.48 17.25 30.49
C ILE A 303 -15.60 16.62 31.32
N LEU A 304 -16.42 17.45 31.94
CA LEU A 304 -17.52 16.99 32.80
C LEU A 304 -18.85 17.63 32.37
N GLY A 305 -19.86 16.80 32.20
CA GLY A 305 -21.22 17.20 31.92
C GLY A 305 -21.43 17.90 30.57
N ALA A 306 -20.64 17.56 29.57
CA ALA A 306 -20.82 18.11 28.23
C ALA A 306 -21.90 17.35 27.43
N ASP A 307 -22.47 18.01 26.44
CA ASP A 307 -23.40 17.43 25.46
C ASP A 307 -22.65 16.78 24.31
N GLU A 308 -21.59 17.45 23.85
CA GLU A 308 -20.71 17.05 22.78
C GLU A 308 -19.27 17.48 23.09
N VAL A 309 -18.32 16.66 22.70
CA VAL A 309 -16.88 16.97 22.78
C VAL A 309 -16.22 16.60 21.45
N VAL A 310 -15.37 17.50 20.94
CA VAL A 310 -14.56 17.26 19.75
C VAL A 310 -13.09 17.44 20.10
N PHE A 311 -12.28 16.41 19.85
CA PHE A 311 -10.82 16.49 19.92
C PHE A 311 -10.27 16.62 18.50
N LEU A 312 -9.34 17.55 18.30
CA LEU A 312 -8.51 17.72 17.12
C LEU A 312 -7.08 17.30 17.47
N ILE A 313 -6.46 16.51 16.62
CA ILE A 313 -5.12 15.96 16.86
C ILE A 313 -4.30 16.12 15.59
N THR A 314 -3.11 16.75 15.70
CA THR A 314 -2.14 16.87 14.62
C THR A 314 -0.79 16.34 15.07
N ALA A 315 0.01 15.82 14.15
CA ALA A 315 1.35 15.36 14.46
C ALA A 315 2.27 15.53 13.27
N ASP A 316 3.56 15.76 13.55
CA ASP A 316 4.61 15.86 12.54
C ASP A 316 5.98 15.52 13.16
N THR A 317 6.97 15.25 12.30
CA THR A 317 8.38 15.05 12.69
C THR A 317 9.27 16.10 12.07
N ASP A 318 10.55 16.13 12.43
CA ASP A 318 11.55 16.99 11.79
C ASP A 318 12.08 16.44 10.45
N TYR A 319 11.52 15.30 9.97
CA TYR A 319 11.94 14.67 8.73
C TYR A 319 11.68 15.56 7.50
N LEU A 320 12.72 15.68 6.67
CA LEU A 320 12.64 16.29 5.36
C LEU A 320 13.03 15.29 4.29
N ILE A 321 12.13 15.04 3.33
CA ILE A 321 12.48 14.24 2.16
C ILE A 321 13.62 14.90 1.38
N ASN A 322 14.68 14.15 1.10
CA ASN A 322 15.88 14.68 0.43
C ASN A 322 16.26 13.78 -0.77
N PHE A 323 16.30 14.39 -1.96
CA PHE A 323 16.64 13.69 -3.21
C PHE A 323 18.12 13.75 -3.57
N ASP A 324 18.90 14.58 -2.87
CA ASP A 324 20.34 14.77 -3.09
C ASP A 324 21.07 14.96 -1.75
N PRO A 325 21.07 13.94 -0.88
CA PRO A 325 21.63 14.05 0.46
C PRO A 325 23.14 14.20 0.46
N ASP A 326 23.67 15.07 1.32
CA ASP A 326 25.09 15.03 1.66
C ASP A 326 25.36 13.80 2.54
N PHE A 327 26.10 12.85 2.02
CA PHE A 327 26.42 11.60 2.69
C PHE A 327 27.32 11.73 3.92
N LYS A 328 27.84 12.91 4.20
CA LYS A 328 28.64 13.22 5.40
C LYS A 328 27.83 13.99 6.45
N ASP A 329 26.65 14.46 6.10
CA ASP A 329 25.79 15.18 7.02
C ASP A 329 24.85 14.21 7.75
N PRO A 330 24.99 14.00 9.07
CA PRO A 330 24.06 13.18 9.83
C PRO A 330 22.63 13.75 9.85
N LYS A 331 22.47 15.04 9.54
CA LYS A 331 21.18 15.74 9.47
C LYS A 331 20.63 15.89 8.04
N ALA A 332 21.14 15.11 7.09
CA ALA A 332 20.73 15.20 5.67
C ALA A 332 19.20 15.07 5.44
N TYR A 333 18.47 14.49 6.39
CA TYR A 333 17.01 14.33 6.33
C TYR A 333 16.26 15.08 7.43
N VAL A 334 16.88 16.10 8.03
CA VAL A 334 16.28 16.96 9.05
C VAL A 334 16.07 18.36 8.47
N GLY A 335 14.89 18.94 8.61
CA GLY A 335 14.62 20.26 8.04
C GLY A 335 13.21 20.79 8.27
N VAL A 336 12.29 19.98 8.75
CA VAL A 336 10.94 20.43 9.14
C VAL A 336 10.95 20.92 10.59
N ASN A 337 10.22 21.96 10.91
CA ASN A 337 9.92 22.35 12.29
C ASN A 337 8.54 21.80 12.69
N PRO A 338 8.48 20.64 13.39
CA PRO A 338 7.21 20.01 13.70
C PRO A 338 6.34 20.82 14.67
N SER A 339 6.91 21.73 15.44
CA SER A 339 6.14 22.65 16.29
C SER A 339 5.38 23.68 15.49
N GLU A 340 6.00 24.25 14.45
CA GLU A 340 5.37 25.25 13.57
C GLU A 340 4.31 24.61 12.67
N THR A 341 4.61 23.46 12.07
CA THR A 341 3.67 22.77 11.16
C THR A 341 2.43 22.31 11.90
N THR A 342 2.58 21.64 13.05
CA THR A 342 1.42 21.18 13.84
C THR A 342 0.59 22.34 14.41
N GLU A 343 1.22 23.48 14.76
CA GLU A 343 0.50 24.69 15.18
C GLU A 343 -0.31 25.27 14.02
N ALA A 344 0.28 25.36 12.85
CA ALA A 344 -0.40 25.88 11.64
C ALA A 344 -1.62 25.00 11.27
N TRP A 345 -1.45 23.68 11.27
CA TRP A 345 -2.56 22.75 11.00
C TRP A 345 -3.65 22.82 12.06
N MET A 346 -3.29 22.86 13.34
CA MET A 346 -4.25 23.00 14.44
C MET A 346 -5.04 24.30 14.32
N LYS A 347 -4.37 25.41 14.03
CA LYS A 347 -5.01 26.71 13.85
C LYS A 347 -5.99 26.68 12.67
N ALA A 348 -5.62 26.07 11.56
CA ALA A 348 -6.49 25.95 10.38
C ALA A 348 -7.71 25.06 10.67
N ALA A 349 -7.51 23.94 11.37
CA ALA A 349 -8.59 23.02 11.71
C ALA A 349 -9.54 23.59 12.79
N SER A 350 -9.00 24.21 13.85
CA SER A 350 -9.80 24.76 14.96
C SER A 350 -10.65 25.98 14.57
N ALA A 351 -10.31 26.65 13.47
CA ALA A 351 -11.13 27.71 12.89
C ALA A 351 -12.42 27.17 12.25
N MET A 352 -12.53 25.85 12.07
CA MET A 352 -13.68 25.16 11.47
C MET A 352 -14.46 24.41 12.57
N GLY A 353 -15.77 24.27 12.41
CA GLY A 353 -16.55 23.34 13.23
C GLY A 353 -16.52 21.93 12.66
N TYR A 354 -16.98 20.96 13.47
CA TYR A 354 -17.00 19.55 13.09
C TYR A 354 -17.62 19.31 11.70
N GLU A 355 -18.80 19.86 11.42
CA GLU A 355 -19.53 19.64 10.17
C GLU A 355 -18.76 20.15 8.95
N ALA A 356 -18.06 21.27 9.08
CA ALA A 356 -17.24 21.83 8.00
C ALA A 356 -15.98 20.97 7.73
N LEU A 357 -15.33 20.50 8.81
CA LEU A 357 -14.19 19.57 8.70
C LEU A 357 -14.60 18.24 8.08
N PHE A 358 -15.74 17.68 8.51
CA PHE A 358 -16.24 16.44 7.95
C PHE A 358 -16.64 16.59 6.47
N ASN A 359 -17.32 17.67 6.10
CA ASN A 359 -17.68 17.91 4.70
C ASN A 359 -16.47 18.07 3.80
N GLU A 360 -15.42 18.79 4.22
CA GLU A 360 -14.18 18.93 3.45
C GLU A 360 -13.46 17.58 3.32
N HIS A 361 -13.33 16.81 4.41
CA HIS A 361 -12.81 15.46 4.41
C HIS A 361 -13.57 14.54 3.44
N TYR A 362 -14.91 14.53 3.53
CA TYR A 362 -15.75 13.69 2.70
C TYR A 362 -15.60 14.04 1.22
N GLN A 363 -15.60 15.32 0.86
CA GLN A 363 -15.46 15.75 -0.53
C GLN A 363 -14.11 15.35 -1.13
N ASP A 364 -13.00 15.53 -0.39
CA ASP A 364 -11.68 15.10 -0.82
C ASP A 364 -11.62 13.58 -1.03
N TYR A 365 -12.07 12.81 -0.04
CA TYR A 365 -12.04 11.36 -0.09
C TYR A 365 -12.98 10.80 -1.19
N ALA A 366 -14.22 11.24 -1.24
CA ALA A 366 -15.23 10.77 -2.17
C ALA A 366 -14.84 11.06 -3.63
N ALA A 367 -14.11 12.15 -3.89
CA ALA A 367 -13.57 12.47 -5.21
C ALA A 367 -12.60 11.41 -5.75
N LEU A 368 -12.00 10.60 -4.87
CA LEU A 368 -11.15 9.47 -5.21
C LEU A 368 -11.91 8.14 -5.16
N PHE A 369 -12.57 7.89 -4.04
CA PHE A 369 -13.18 6.59 -3.79
C PHE A 369 -14.33 6.28 -4.76
N ASN A 370 -15.18 7.26 -5.06
CA ASN A 370 -16.36 7.07 -5.93
C ASN A 370 -16.03 6.95 -7.41
N ARG A 371 -14.74 7.05 -7.81
CA ARG A 371 -14.34 6.88 -9.23
C ARG A 371 -14.59 5.46 -9.73
N VAL A 372 -14.51 4.46 -8.86
CA VAL A 372 -14.66 3.05 -9.26
C VAL A 372 -15.71 2.36 -8.42
N ASN A 373 -16.60 1.66 -9.11
CA ASN A 373 -17.61 0.80 -8.48
C ASN A 373 -17.60 -0.59 -9.13
N LEU A 374 -17.69 -1.62 -8.29
CA LEU A 374 -17.86 -3.01 -8.69
C LEU A 374 -19.23 -3.51 -8.23
N THR A 375 -19.98 -4.15 -9.11
CA THR A 375 -21.22 -4.86 -8.78
C THR A 375 -21.11 -6.30 -9.27
N LEU A 376 -21.42 -7.25 -8.42
CA LEU A 376 -21.33 -8.69 -8.70
C LEU A 376 -22.67 -9.36 -8.46
N ASN A 377 -23.28 -9.93 -9.51
CA ASN A 377 -24.56 -10.63 -9.45
C ASN A 377 -25.68 -9.81 -8.73
N GLU A 378 -26.67 -10.47 -8.17
CA GLU A 378 -27.62 -9.85 -7.26
C GLU A 378 -27.00 -9.87 -5.84
N GLU A 379 -26.55 -8.71 -5.40
CA GLU A 379 -25.96 -8.58 -4.08
C GLU A 379 -27.02 -8.78 -2.98
N THR A 380 -26.82 -9.76 -2.12
CA THR A 380 -27.62 -9.93 -0.90
C THR A 380 -27.12 -8.98 0.21
N ALA A 381 -26.93 -7.71 -0.13
CA ALA A 381 -26.50 -6.67 0.82
C ALA A 381 -27.50 -6.41 1.95
N THR A 382 -28.67 -7.03 1.88
CA THR A 382 -29.79 -6.78 2.79
C THR A 382 -29.66 -7.47 4.14
N GLU A 383 -28.68 -8.35 4.33
CA GLU A 383 -28.50 -9.01 5.61
C GLU A 383 -27.54 -8.19 6.50
N ASN A 384 -28.06 -7.66 7.60
CA ASN A 384 -27.32 -6.96 8.62
C ASN A 384 -26.43 -7.94 9.43
N ILE A 385 -25.38 -8.47 8.74
CA ILE A 385 -24.44 -9.45 9.31
C ILE A 385 -23.11 -8.76 9.59
N PRO A 386 -22.57 -8.81 10.83
CA PRO A 386 -21.24 -8.31 11.14
C PRO A 386 -20.14 -8.92 10.27
N THR A 387 -19.13 -8.15 9.93
CA THR A 387 -18.05 -8.58 9.04
C THR A 387 -17.36 -9.88 9.49
N PRO A 388 -17.04 -10.09 10.78
CA PRO A 388 -16.46 -11.36 11.23
C PRO A 388 -17.38 -12.56 10.97
N GLN A 389 -18.69 -12.37 11.12
CA GLN A 389 -19.67 -13.44 10.87
C GLN A 389 -19.82 -13.72 9.38
N ARG A 390 -19.76 -12.68 8.49
CA ARG A 390 -19.70 -12.87 7.03
C ARG A 390 -18.49 -13.69 6.64
N LEU A 391 -17.31 -13.30 7.14
CA LEU A 391 -16.05 -13.97 6.85
C LEU A 391 -16.06 -15.43 7.35
N LYS A 392 -16.62 -15.67 8.55
CA LYS A 392 -16.82 -17.03 9.08
C LYS A 392 -17.73 -17.87 8.18
N ASN A 393 -18.85 -17.29 7.72
CA ASN A 393 -19.75 -17.98 6.80
C ASN A 393 -19.05 -18.29 5.46
N TYR A 394 -18.27 -17.35 4.93
CA TYR A 394 -17.49 -17.53 3.70
C TYR A 394 -16.43 -18.63 3.84
N ARG A 395 -15.72 -18.70 4.97
CA ARG A 395 -14.79 -19.80 5.32
C ARG A 395 -15.48 -21.15 5.34
N GLN A 396 -16.76 -21.20 5.69
CA GLN A 396 -17.60 -22.42 5.67
C GLN A 396 -18.17 -22.74 4.28
N GLY A 397 -17.82 -22.00 3.24
CA GLY A 397 -18.23 -22.23 1.85
C GLY A 397 -19.53 -21.54 1.43
N LYS A 398 -20.10 -20.64 2.24
CA LYS A 398 -21.25 -19.84 1.82
C LYS A 398 -20.76 -18.73 0.88
N GLN A 399 -21.45 -18.59 -0.26
CA GLN A 399 -21.19 -17.51 -1.20
C GLN A 399 -21.63 -16.17 -0.62
N ASP A 400 -20.78 -15.11 -0.76
CA ASP A 400 -21.08 -13.74 -0.34
C ASP A 400 -20.44 -12.73 -1.30
N PHE A 401 -21.18 -12.35 -2.35
CA PHE A 401 -20.71 -11.39 -3.37
C PHE A 401 -20.52 -9.99 -2.79
N TYR A 402 -21.27 -9.63 -1.75
CA TYR A 402 -21.05 -8.37 -1.04
C TYR A 402 -19.67 -8.36 -0.34
N LEU A 403 -19.26 -9.46 0.32
CA LEU A 403 -17.95 -9.57 0.95
C LEU A 403 -16.82 -9.49 -0.10
N GLU A 404 -17.00 -10.14 -1.26
CA GLU A 404 -16.04 -10.09 -2.37
C GLU A 404 -15.87 -8.65 -2.90
N LYS A 405 -16.96 -7.94 -3.14
CA LYS A 405 -16.97 -6.52 -3.50
C LYS A 405 -16.36 -5.65 -2.39
N LEU A 406 -16.73 -5.87 -1.14
CA LEU A 406 -16.24 -5.12 0.01
C LEU A 406 -14.72 -5.23 0.12
N TYR A 407 -14.16 -6.43 -0.04
CA TYR A 407 -12.71 -6.65 0.00
C TYR A 407 -11.98 -5.93 -1.15
N TYR A 408 -12.53 -5.97 -2.36
CA TYR A 408 -12.02 -5.21 -3.51
C TYR A 408 -11.97 -3.70 -3.23
N GLN A 409 -13.05 -3.12 -2.72
CA GLN A 409 -13.14 -1.70 -2.41
C GLN A 409 -12.31 -1.33 -1.17
N PHE A 410 -12.13 -2.28 -0.24
CA PHE A 410 -11.29 -2.06 0.93
C PHE A 410 -9.82 -1.85 0.57
N GLY A 411 -9.27 -2.60 -0.40
CA GLY A 411 -7.91 -2.32 -0.89
C GLY A 411 -7.77 -0.91 -1.50
N ARG A 412 -8.78 -0.41 -2.22
CA ARG A 412 -8.80 0.98 -2.70
C ARG A 412 -8.85 1.98 -1.54
N TYR A 413 -9.69 1.73 -0.54
CA TYR A 413 -9.75 2.52 0.69
C TYR A 413 -8.38 2.58 1.39
N LEU A 414 -7.75 1.43 1.61
CA LEU A 414 -6.44 1.33 2.26
C LEU A 414 -5.37 2.12 1.51
N LEU A 415 -5.38 2.11 0.18
CA LEU A 415 -4.44 2.87 -0.62
C LEU A 415 -4.66 4.39 -0.47
N ILE A 416 -5.89 4.88 -0.53
CA ILE A 416 -6.23 6.28 -0.30
C ILE A 416 -5.83 6.71 1.12
N ALA A 417 -6.08 5.85 2.12
CA ALA A 417 -5.79 6.14 3.52
C ALA A 417 -4.29 6.09 3.85
N SER A 418 -3.47 5.37 3.08
CA SER A 418 -2.05 5.17 3.38
C SER A 418 -1.08 5.79 2.38
N SER A 419 -1.53 6.31 1.23
CA SER A 419 -0.62 6.85 0.19
C SER A 419 -1.25 8.02 -0.55
N ARG A 420 -0.88 9.22 -0.15
CA ARG A 420 -1.36 10.48 -0.76
C ARG A 420 -0.19 11.37 -1.18
N PRO A 421 -0.32 12.17 -2.24
CA PRO A 421 0.74 13.08 -2.71
C PRO A 421 1.33 13.94 -1.59
N GLY A 422 2.65 14.17 -1.64
CA GLY A 422 3.37 14.96 -0.63
C GLY A 422 3.78 14.18 0.62
N ASN A 423 3.53 12.86 0.67
CA ASN A 423 3.89 11.98 1.78
C ASN A 423 4.76 10.81 1.29
N LEU A 424 5.19 9.95 2.22
CA LEU A 424 5.87 8.70 1.91
C LEU A 424 4.89 7.62 1.42
N PRO A 425 5.35 6.58 0.71
CA PRO A 425 4.48 5.50 0.23
C PRO A 425 3.99 4.60 1.36
N ALA A 426 3.03 3.73 1.06
CA ALA A 426 2.62 2.66 1.95
C ALA A 426 3.78 1.71 2.21
N ASN A 427 4.17 1.54 3.49
CA ASN A 427 5.16 0.56 3.92
C ASN A 427 4.53 -0.84 4.04
N LEU A 428 5.23 -1.80 4.63
CA LEU A 428 4.77 -3.19 4.78
C LEU A 428 3.44 -3.34 5.55
N GLN A 429 3.10 -2.36 6.39
CA GLN A 429 1.83 -2.27 7.12
C GLN A 429 1.01 -1.01 6.71
N GLY A 430 1.30 -0.42 5.57
CA GLY A 430 0.66 0.79 5.08
C GLY A 430 1.10 2.04 5.83
N ILE A 431 0.43 2.34 6.93
CA ILE A 431 0.73 3.43 7.85
C ILE A 431 0.42 3.02 9.30
N TRP A 432 -0.16 1.84 9.49
CA TRP A 432 -0.67 1.38 10.79
C TRP A 432 0.33 0.45 11.46
N HIS A 433 0.74 0.85 12.65
CA HIS A 433 1.64 0.07 13.49
C HIS A 433 1.44 0.43 14.95
N ASN A 434 1.45 -0.58 15.83
CA ASN A 434 1.18 -0.38 17.26
C ASN A 434 2.39 -0.64 18.16
N ASN A 435 3.62 -0.68 17.60
CA ASN A 435 4.80 -1.17 18.28
C ASN A 435 6.00 -0.23 18.13
N VAL A 436 6.98 -0.33 19.03
CA VAL A 436 8.30 0.33 18.90
C VAL A 436 9.09 -0.25 17.74
N ASP A 437 9.04 -1.56 17.59
CA ASP A 437 9.69 -2.32 16.52
C ASP A 437 8.72 -3.37 16.03
N GLY A 438 8.72 -3.68 14.76
CA GLY A 438 7.72 -4.55 14.15
C GLY A 438 8.29 -5.65 13.27
N PRO A 439 7.45 -6.57 12.84
CA PRO A 439 7.81 -7.59 11.87
C PRO A 439 8.47 -6.96 10.65
N TRP A 440 9.61 -7.51 10.24
CA TRP A 440 10.37 -7.01 9.08
C TRP A 440 10.64 -5.51 9.15
N ARG A 441 10.86 -4.95 10.37
CA ARG A 441 11.12 -3.51 10.60
C ARG A 441 10.00 -2.59 10.10
N VAL A 442 8.86 -3.15 9.64
CA VAL A 442 7.80 -2.44 8.94
C VAL A 442 8.38 -1.59 7.79
N ASP A 443 9.35 -2.17 7.09
CA ASP A 443 10.17 -1.50 6.09
C ASP A 443 9.48 -1.37 4.72
N TYR A 444 10.21 -0.85 3.74
CA TYR A 444 9.87 -0.92 2.33
C TYR A 444 10.55 -2.14 1.73
N HIS A 445 9.84 -3.27 1.73
CA HIS A 445 10.39 -4.54 1.24
C HIS A 445 10.27 -4.61 -0.28
N ASN A 446 11.43 -4.64 -0.97
CA ASN A 446 11.54 -4.35 -2.39
C ASN A 446 11.62 -5.60 -3.28
N ASN A 447 11.29 -6.78 -2.80
CA ASN A 447 11.28 -7.99 -3.62
C ASN A 447 9.89 -8.41 -4.12
N ILE A 448 8.83 -7.80 -3.59
CA ILE A 448 7.44 -7.98 -3.99
C ILE A 448 6.49 -7.00 -3.28
N ASN A 449 6.67 -6.77 -1.96
CA ASN A 449 5.65 -6.19 -1.08
C ASN A 449 5.33 -4.74 -1.46
N VAL A 450 6.32 -3.84 -1.46
CA VAL A 450 6.08 -2.44 -1.82
C VAL A 450 5.59 -2.29 -3.26
N GLN A 451 6.05 -3.14 -4.18
CA GLN A 451 5.58 -3.15 -5.55
C GLN A 451 4.09 -3.52 -5.63
N MET A 452 3.69 -4.58 -4.91
CA MET A 452 2.29 -5.05 -4.87
C MET A 452 1.35 -3.99 -4.31
N ASN A 453 1.79 -3.17 -3.35
CA ASN A 453 0.99 -2.08 -2.79
C ASN A 453 0.47 -1.12 -3.89
N TYR A 454 1.17 -1.00 -5.01
CA TYR A 454 0.84 -0.05 -6.07
C TYR A 454 0.26 -0.67 -7.35
N TRP A 455 0.13 -1.99 -7.42
CA TRP A 455 -0.49 -2.63 -8.59
C TRP A 455 -1.91 -2.17 -8.88
N PRO A 456 -2.79 -1.95 -7.87
CA PRO A 456 -4.14 -1.47 -8.14
C PRO A 456 -4.23 0.04 -8.43
N ALA A 457 -3.19 0.84 -8.12
CA ALA A 457 -3.31 2.30 -8.07
C ALA A 457 -3.83 2.89 -9.39
N ALA A 458 -3.10 2.72 -10.47
CA ALA A 458 -3.47 3.33 -11.76
C ALA A 458 -4.69 2.65 -12.40
N SER A 459 -4.78 1.33 -12.37
CA SER A 459 -5.88 0.58 -12.96
C SER A 459 -7.23 0.81 -12.27
N THR A 460 -7.22 1.13 -10.96
CA THR A 460 -8.43 1.47 -10.20
C THR A 460 -8.66 2.98 -10.04
N ASN A 461 -8.13 3.79 -10.98
CA ASN A 461 -8.32 5.24 -11.08
C ASN A 461 -7.82 6.03 -9.87
N LEU A 462 -6.69 5.60 -9.30
CA LEU A 462 -5.97 6.21 -8.17
C LEU A 462 -4.50 6.48 -8.51
N ALA A 463 -4.22 6.86 -9.77
CA ALA A 463 -2.84 7.06 -10.24
C ALA A 463 -2.05 8.05 -9.37
N GLU A 464 -2.68 9.10 -8.83
CA GLU A 464 -2.06 10.06 -7.93
C GLU A 464 -1.52 9.43 -6.63
N CYS A 465 -2.11 8.32 -6.19
CA CYS A 465 -1.62 7.57 -5.03
C CYS A 465 -0.28 6.86 -5.29
N THR A 466 0.20 6.81 -6.55
CA THR A 466 1.54 6.31 -6.90
C THR A 466 2.62 7.38 -6.70
N LEU A 467 2.29 8.66 -6.66
CA LEU A 467 3.29 9.73 -6.54
C LEU A 467 4.19 9.60 -5.31
N PRO A 468 3.70 9.21 -4.11
CA PRO A 468 4.57 8.94 -2.97
C PRO A 468 5.63 7.84 -3.24
N LEU A 469 5.27 6.79 -3.96
CA LEU A 469 6.24 5.76 -4.38
C LEU A 469 7.28 6.34 -5.33
N ILE A 470 6.87 7.18 -6.26
CA ILE A 470 7.79 7.83 -7.20
C ILE A 470 8.77 8.75 -6.45
N ASP A 471 8.29 9.52 -5.49
CA ASP A 471 9.17 10.35 -4.65
C ASP A 471 10.11 9.49 -3.79
N PHE A 472 9.63 8.37 -3.24
CA PHE A 472 10.49 7.40 -2.56
C PHE A 472 11.57 6.84 -3.50
N ILE A 473 11.23 6.44 -4.72
CA ILE A 473 12.20 5.99 -5.74
C ILE A 473 13.24 7.08 -6.01
N ARG A 474 12.86 8.35 -6.08
CA ARG A 474 13.78 9.47 -6.24
C ARG A 474 14.80 9.58 -5.10
N THR A 475 14.39 9.29 -3.86
CA THR A 475 15.33 9.28 -2.71
C THR A 475 16.36 8.15 -2.79
N LEU A 476 16.07 7.08 -3.53
CA LEU A 476 16.98 5.94 -3.69
C LEU A 476 18.03 6.16 -4.79
N VAL A 477 17.89 7.15 -5.67
CA VAL A 477 18.76 7.30 -6.84
C VAL A 477 20.20 7.59 -6.43
N LYS A 478 20.45 8.64 -5.65
CA LYS A 478 21.81 9.04 -5.26
C LYS A 478 22.53 8.00 -4.41
N PRO A 479 21.93 7.45 -3.34
CA PRO A 479 22.53 6.31 -2.63
C PRO A 479 22.70 5.08 -3.53
N GLY A 480 21.72 4.80 -4.39
CA GLY A 480 21.75 3.67 -5.31
C GLY A 480 22.83 3.74 -6.39
N GLU A 481 23.20 4.94 -6.83
CA GLU A 481 24.36 5.16 -7.72
C GLU A 481 25.67 4.71 -7.02
N LYS A 482 25.81 5.03 -5.72
CA LYS A 482 26.98 4.56 -4.93
C LYS A 482 26.98 3.05 -4.73
N THR A 483 25.80 2.46 -4.48
CA THR A 483 25.66 1.01 -4.36
C THR A 483 25.97 0.31 -5.68
N ALA A 484 25.47 0.82 -6.80
CA ALA A 484 25.76 0.29 -8.15
C ALA A 484 27.26 0.32 -8.46
N GLN A 485 27.91 1.44 -8.17
CA GLN A 485 29.36 1.58 -8.40
C GLN A 485 30.19 0.68 -7.49
N ALA A 486 29.88 0.65 -6.19
CA ALA A 486 30.68 -0.06 -5.18
C ALA A 486 30.61 -1.58 -5.33
N TYR A 487 29.41 -2.13 -5.54
CA TYR A 487 29.22 -3.58 -5.63
C TYR A 487 29.36 -4.13 -7.05
N PHE A 488 29.03 -3.33 -8.08
CA PHE A 488 28.90 -3.83 -9.44
C PHE A 488 29.80 -3.10 -10.46
N GLY A 489 30.46 -1.98 -10.09
CA GLY A 489 31.19 -1.12 -11.02
C GLY A 489 30.30 -0.56 -12.13
N ALA A 490 29.01 -0.50 -11.88
CA ALA A 490 27.98 -0.15 -12.85
C ALA A 490 27.61 1.34 -12.73
N ARG A 491 27.21 1.93 -13.88
CA ARG A 491 26.53 3.22 -13.93
C ARG A 491 25.10 3.09 -13.43
N GLY A 492 24.42 4.23 -13.31
CA GLY A 492 23.01 4.28 -12.91
C GLY A 492 22.82 3.88 -11.46
N TRP A 493 21.60 3.47 -11.09
CA TRP A 493 21.25 3.18 -9.71
C TRP A 493 20.56 1.83 -9.54
N THR A 494 20.73 1.27 -8.34
CA THR A 494 19.98 0.12 -7.87
C THR A 494 19.69 0.23 -6.39
N ALA A 495 18.82 -0.64 -5.89
CA ALA A 495 18.54 -0.83 -4.48
C ALA A 495 18.49 -2.32 -4.15
N SER A 496 18.66 -2.67 -2.89
CA SER A 496 18.55 -4.03 -2.40
C SER A 496 17.15 -4.32 -1.82
N ILE A 497 17.01 -5.45 -1.14
CA ILE A 497 15.72 -6.00 -0.71
C ILE A 497 14.95 -5.11 0.26
N SER A 498 15.61 -4.40 1.16
CA SER A 498 14.98 -3.58 2.18
C SER A 498 15.33 -2.12 2.01
N GLY A 499 14.35 -1.24 2.18
CA GLY A 499 14.49 0.20 2.17
C GLY A 499 13.92 0.85 3.42
N ASN A 500 14.43 2.05 3.73
CA ASN A 500 13.90 2.93 4.76
C ASN A 500 13.72 4.35 4.21
N ILE A 501 13.25 5.28 5.04
CA ILE A 501 12.99 6.66 4.60
C ILE A 501 14.27 7.50 4.39
N PHE A 502 15.44 6.95 4.72
CA PHE A 502 16.74 7.61 4.66
C PHE A 502 17.57 7.19 3.43
N GLY A 503 16.93 6.63 2.40
CA GLY A 503 17.60 6.25 1.15
C GLY A 503 18.51 5.03 1.26
N PHE A 504 18.17 4.03 2.08
CA PHE A 504 18.96 2.80 2.20
C PHE A 504 18.84 1.94 0.94
N THR A 505 19.97 1.57 0.34
CA THR A 505 20.03 0.82 -0.92
C THR A 505 21.00 -0.35 -0.94
N THR A 506 21.82 -0.51 0.13
CA THR A 506 22.82 -1.58 0.20
C THR A 506 22.20 -2.93 0.56
N PRO A 507 22.87 -4.06 0.30
CA PRO A 507 22.57 -5.31 0.99
C PRO A 507 22.69 -5.17 2.49
N LEU A 508 22.05 -6.05 3.24
CA LEU A 508 22.16 -6.13 4.70
C LEU A 508 23.28 -7.07 5.14
N ALA A 509 23.61 -7.09 6.46
CA ALA A 509 24.59 -7.98 7.05
C ALA A 509 24.03 -9.41 7.15
N SER A 510 23.98 -10.11 6.02
CA SER A 510 23.58 -11.51 5.97
C SER A 510 24.41 -12.28 4.96
N GLU A 511 24.78 -13.50 5.29
CA GLU A 511 25.40 -14.45 4.36
C GLU A 511 24.37 -15.28 3.58
N ASP A 512 23.10 -15.24 3.96
CA ASP A 512 22.03 -15.85 3.18
C ASP A 512 21.67 -14.96 1.98
N MET A 513 22.32 -15.26 0.87
CA MET A 513 22.16 -14.51 -0.37
C MET A 513 20.84 -14.79 -1.07
N SER A 514 20.12 -15.85 -0.70
CA SER A 514 18.85 -16.18 -1.35
C SER A 514 17.80 -15.08 -1.16
N TRP A 515 17.80 -14.43 -0.02
CA TRP A 515 16.95 -13.26 0.23
C TRP A 515 17.73 -11.93 0.18
N ASN A 516 18.96 -11.86 0.65
CA ASN A 516 19.69 -10.60 0.80
C ASN A 516 20.24 -10.05 -0.54
N PHE A 517 20.58 -10.91 -1.50
CA PHE A 517 21.14 -10.50 -2.78
C PHE A 517 20.04 -10.29 -3.84
N ASN A 518 19.54 -9.06 -3.95
CA ASN A 518 18.54 -8.70 -4.96
C ASN A 518 18.90 -7.38 -5.66
N PRO A 519 19.83 -7.40 -6.63
CA PRO A 519 20.22 -6.19 -7.36
C PRO A 519 19.12 -5.69 -8.31
N MET A 520 18.04 -6.44 -8.52
CA MET A 520 16.93 -6.05 -9.38
C MET A 520 15.79 -5.32 -8.63
N ALA A 521 15.93 -5.09 -7.32
CA ALA A 521 14.92 -4.33 -6.57
C ALA A 521 14.75 -2.90 -7.12
N GLY A 522 15.85 -2.18 -7.37
CA GLY A 522 15.82 -0.85 -7.99
C GLY A 522 15.17 -0.85 -9.38
N PRO A 523 15.64 -1.67 -10.33
CA PRO A 523 15.00 -1.81 -11.64
C PRO A 523 13.53 -2.18 -11.60
N TRP A 524 13.10 -3.06 -10.69
CA TRP A 524 11.68 -3.38 -10.52
C TRP A 524 10.89 -2.17 -10.02
N LEU A 525 11.39 -1.44 -9.03
CA LEU A 525 10.76 -0.19 -8.58
C LEU A 525 10.62 0.82 -9.74
N ALA A 526 11.63 0.97 -10.57
CA ALA A 526 11.62 1.89 -11.70
C ALA A 526 10.54 1.57 -12.76
N THR A 527 10.04 0.32 -12.83
CA THR A 527 8.95 -0.03 -13.76
C THR A 527 7.64 0.68 -13.42
N HIS A 528 7.40 1.00 -12.13
CA HIS A 528 6.22 1.74 -11.69
C HIS A 528 6.19 3.18 -12.22
N VAL A 529 7.36 3.75 -12.50
CA VAL A 529 7.48 5.09 -13.10
C VAL A 529 6.96 5.09 -14.53
N TRP A 530 7.28 4.04 -15.29
CA TRP A 530 6.72 3.85 -16.63
C TRP A 530 5.23 3.56 -16.59
N ASP A 531 4.76 2.69 -15.68
CA ASP A 531 3.34 2.40 -15.52
C ASP A 531 2.52 3.66 -15.23
N TYR A 532 3.01 4.53 -14.34
CA TYR A 532 2.35 5.82 -14.09
C TYR A 532 2.17 6.62 -15.38
N TYR A 533 3.24 6.76 -16.19
CA TYR A 533 3.15 7.43 -17.48
C TYR A 533 2.20 6.70 -18.44
N ASP A 534 2.28 5.39 -18.52
CA ASP A 534 1.52 4.60 -19.49
C ASP A 534 0.00 4.68 -19.25
N TYR A 535 -0.42 4.78 -17.99
CA TYR A 535 -1.82 5.02 -17.62
C TYR A 535 -2.25 6.49 -17.77
N THR A 536 -1.40 7.45 -17.42
CA THR A 536 -1.78 8.87 -17.36
C THR A 536 -1.49 9.62 -18.66
N ARG A 537 -0.51 9.14 -19.44
CA ARG A 537 0.06 9.86 -20.59
C ARG A 537 0.59 11.25 -20.24
N ASP A 538 0.97 11.48 -18.98
CA ASP A 538 1.58 12.73 -18.54
C ASP A 538 3.01 12.86 -19.07
N LYS A 539 3.13 13.45 -20.26
CA LYS A 539 4.41 13.66 -20.93
C LYS A 539 5.30 14.66 -20.19
N LYS A 540 4.70 15.60 -19.42
CA LYS A 540 5.46 16.53 -18.61
C LYS A 540 6.16 15.79 -17.46
N PHE A 541 5.43 14.97 -16.72
CA PHE A 541 5.99 14.09 -15.70
C PHE A 541 7.11 13.21 -16.27
N LEU A 542 6.86 12.54 -17.39
CA LEU A 542 7.86 11.67 -18.00
C LEU A 542 9.15 12.43 -18.34
N LYS A 543 9.03 13.64 -18.88
CA LYS A 543 10.18 14.48 -19.26
C LYS A 543 10.95 15.03 -18.07
N GLU A 544 10.25 15.50 -17.03
CA GLU A 544 10.84 16.25 -15.91
C GLU A 544 11.33 15.33 -14.78
N ILE A 545 10.73 14.15 -14.62
CA ILE A 545 11.00 13.24 -13.50
C ILE A 545 11.24 11.82 -13.99
N GLY A 546 10.29 11.25 -14.73
CA GLY A 546 10.22 9.82 -14.96
C GLY A 546 11.37 9.26 -15.81
N TYR A 547 11.78 9.99 -16.84
CA TYR A 547 12.75 9.48 -17.79
C TYR A 547 14.12 9.22 -17.18
N ASP A 548 14.62 10.12 -16.35
CA ASP A 548 15.94 9.96 -15.72
C ASP A 548 15.96 8.78 -14.74
N LEU A 549 14.86 8.52 -14.05
CA LEU A 549 14.70 7.36 -13.15
C LEU A 549 14.77 6.05 -13.93
N ILE A 550 14.03 5.96 -15.04
CA ILE A 550 13.98 4.77 -15.90
C ILE A 550 15.31 4.56 -16.63
N LYS A 551 15.86 5.63 -17.24
CA LYS A 551 17.11 5.59 -18.01
C LYS A 551 18.28 5.13 -17.15
N SER A 552 18.48 5.74 -15.99
CA SER A 552 19.61 5.41 -15.11
C SER A 552 19.49 4.00 -14.53
N SER A 553 18.28 3.52 -14.23
CA SER A 553 18.05 2.13 -13.85
C SER A 553 18.33 1.15 -15.00
N ALA A 554 17.95 1.50 -16.23
CA ALA A 554 18.29 0.70 -17.43
C ALA A 554 19.81 0.67 -17.68
N GLN A 555 20.54 1.76 -17.42
CA GLN A 555 22.00 1.79 -17.49
C GLN A 555 22.63 0.80 -16.50
N PHE A 556 22.12 0.79 -15.24
CA PHE A 556 22.55 -0.19 -14.26
C PHE A 556 22.31 -1.62 -14.75
N ALA A 557 21.11 -1.91 -15.25
CA ALA A 557 20.77 -3.24 -15.74
C ALA A 557 21.72 -3.71 -16.87
N VAL A 558 22.08 -2.83 -17.79
CA VAL A 558 23.03 -3.15 -18.88
C VAL A 558 24.43 -3.41 -18.34
N ASP A 559 24.95 -2.57 -17.45
CA ASP A 559 26.31 -2.69 -16.93
C ASP A 559 26.47 -3.87 -15.97
N TYR A 560 25.41 -4.27 -15.28
CA TYR A 560 25.38 -5.45 -14.41
C TYR A 560 25.46 -6.76 -15.22
N LEU A 561 24.93 -6.80 -16.43
CA LEU A 561 24.94 -8.00 -17.26
C LEU A 561 26.36 -8.41 -17.63
N TRP A 562 26.54 -9.71 -17.72
CA TRP A 562 27.75 -10.33 -18.22
C TRP A 562 27.56 -10.85 -19.66
N LYS A 563 28.41 -10.38 -20.57
CA LYS A 563 28.45 -10.89 -21.94
C LYS A 563 29.32 -12.14 -22.01
N LYS A 564 28.69 -13.28 -22.25
CA LYS A 564 29.38 -14.56 -22.45
C LYS A 564 30.22 -14.60 -23.71
N PRO A 565 31.19 -15.56 -23.82
CA PRO A 565 32.00 -15.72 -25.05
C PRO A 565 31.17 -15.98 -26.29
N ASP A 566 30.00 -16.61 -26.19
CA ASP A 566 29.05 -16.85 -27.28
C ASP A 566 28.26 -15.60 -27.72
N GLY A 567 28.46 -14.48 -27.04
CA GLY A 567 27.80 -13.21 -27.30
C GLY A 567 26.46 -13.01 -26.57
N THR A 568 25.96 -14.00 -25.85
CA THR A 568 24.73 -13.91 -25.05
C THR A 568 24.97 -13.10 -23.80
N TYR A 569 24.00 -12.25 -23.44
CA TYR A 569 24.00 -11.54 -22.17
C TYR A 569 23.25 -12.35 -21.09
N THR A 570 23.84 -12.44 -19.91
CA THR A 570 23.24 -13.07 -18.72
C THR A 570 23.63 -12.30 -17.45
N ALA A 571 23.01 -12.61 -16.32
CA ALA A 571 23.32 -12.00 -15.03
C ALA A 571 24.11 -12.98 -14.14
N ALA A 572 25.30 -12.59 -13.70
CA ALA A 572 26.08 -13.40 -12.76
C ALA A 572 26.90 -12.50 -11.81
N PRO A 573 26.77 -12.72 -10.46
CA PRO A 573 25.86 -13.65 -9.79
C PRO A 573 24.40 -13.20 -9.87
N SER A 574 23.44 -14.12 -9.71
CA SER A 574 22.01 -13.81 -9.66
C SER A 574 21.27 -14.74 -8.69
N THR A 575 20.11 -14.30 -8.23
CA THR A 575 19.22 -15.07 -7.33
C THR A 575 17.78 -14.99 -7.83
N SER A 576 16.95 -15.90 -7.35
CA SER A 576 15.49 -15.79 -7.42
C SER A 576 14.99 -15.76 -5.99
N PRO A 577 14.76 -14.57 -5.41
CA PRO A 577 14.40 -14.47 -4.00
C PRO A 577 13.10 -15.24 -3.67
N GLU A 578 13.02 -15.86 -2.50
CA GLU A 578 13.95 -15.87 -1.37
C GLU A 578 14.47 -17.28 -1.09
N HIS A 579 14.80 -18.06 -2.08
CA HIS A 579 15.31 -19.42 -1.92
C HIS A 579 16.29 -19.83 -3.04
N GLY A 580 16.82 -21.03 -2.94
CA GLY A 580 17.64 -21.63 -3.99
C GLY A 580 19.08 -21.12 -4.05
N PRO A 581 19.86 -21.54 -5.05
CA PRO A 581 21.26 -21.24 -5.17
C PRO A 581 21.55 -19.85 -5.72
N ILE A 582 22.77 -19.39 -5.56
CA ILE A 582 23.35 -18.33 -6.38
C ILE A 582 23.63 -18.91 -7.76
N ASP A 583 23.16 -18.23 -8.81
CA ASP A 583 23.14 -18.72 -10.18
C ASP A 583 23.81 -17.74 -11.16
N GLN A 584 24.01 -18.18 -12.38
CA GLN A 584 24.54 -17.39 -13.48
C GLN A 584 23.47 -16.96 -14.50
N GLY A 585 22.27 -16.65 -14.02
CA GLY A 585 21.19 -16.18 -14.90
C GLY A 585 19.82 -16.72 -14.54
N THR A 586 19.27 -16.29 -13.41
CA THR A 586 17.90 -16.61 -13.05
C THR A 586 16.89 -15.94 -13.98
N THR A 587 15.79 -16.62 -14.23
CA THR A 587 14.70 -16.12 -15.07
C THR A 587 14.12 -14.83 -14.53
N PHE A 588 14.04 -14.68 -13.19
CA PHE A 588 13.60 -13.46 -12.55
C PHE A 588 14.44 -12.25 -12.98
N VAL A 589 15.76 -12.33 -12.86
CA VAL A 589 16.64 -11.21 -13.20
C VAL A 589 16.52 -10.85 -14.67
N HIS A 590 16.50 -11.86 -15.56
CA HIS A 590 16.33 -11.62 -17.00
C HIS A 590 14.97 -10.98 -17.31
N ALA A 591 13.90 -11.37 -16.63
CA ALA A 591 12.56 -10.80 -16.82
C ALA A 591 12.51 -9.32 -16.43
N VAL A 592 13.09 -8.94 -15.27
CA VAL A 592 13.16 -7.55 -14.84
C VAL A 592 14.04 -6.72 -15.79
N VAL A 593 15.18 -7.26 -16.24
CA VAL A 593 16.04 -6.59 -17.24
C VAL A 593 15.26 -6.33 -18.53
N ARG A 594 14.53 -7.33 -19.05
CA ARG A 594 13.69 -7.14 -20.26
C ARG A 594 12.72 -5.98 -20.06
N GLU A 595 12.02 -5.97 -18.95
CA GLU A 595 10.99 -4.98 -18.66
C GLU A 595 11.56 -3.57 -18.58
N ILE A 596 12.62 -3.34 -17.80
CA ILE A 596 13.20 -2.00 -17.65
C ILE A 596 13.84 -1.49 -18.96
N LEU A 597 14.42 -2.36 -19.78
CA LEU A 597 14.96 -1.97 -21.09
C LEU A 597 13.85 -1.62 -22.08
N LEU A 598 12.74 -2.37 -22.11
CA LEU A 598 11.56 -2.03 -22.91
C LEU A 598 10.99 -0.68 -22.50
N ASN A 599 10.83 -0.44 -21.20
CA ASN A 599 10.35 0.82 -20.67
C ASN A 599 11.26 2.00 -21.06
N ALA A 600 12.58 1.82 -20.97
CA ALA A 600 13.55 2.85 -21.37
C ALA A 600 13.51 3.13 -22.88
N ILE A 601 13.39 2.10 -23.70
CA ILE A 601 13.25 2.21 -25.15
C ILE A 601 12.00 3.02 -25.50
N ASP A 602 10.87 2.68 -24.92
CA ASP A 602 9.60 3.33 -25.22
C ASP A 602 9.53 4.77 -24.66
N ALA A 603 10.06 5.00 -23.46
CA ALA A 603 10.18 6.34 -22.90
C ALA A 603 11.06 7.25 -23.78
N SER A 604 12.20 6.71 -24.27
CA SER A 604 13.10 7.43 -25.18
C SER A 604 12.43 7.75 -26.54
N LYS A 605 11.60 6.83 -27.06
CA LYS A 605 10.82 7.05 -28.30
C LYS A 605 9.77 8.14 -28.09
N VAL A 606 9.03 8.12 -26.98
CA VAL A 606 8.01 9.11 -26.64
C VAL A 606 8.61 10.51 -26.52
N LEU A 607 9.80 10.63 -25.95
CA LEU A 607 10.48 11.93 -25.78
C LEU A 607 11.34 12.31 -27.00
N GLY A 608 11.69 11.36 -27.86
CA GLY A 608 12.53 11.60 -29.03
C GLY A 608 14.01 11.80 -28.69
N VAL A 609 14.49 11.22 -27.58
CA VAL A 609 15.86 11.41 -27.04
C VAL A 609 16.67 10.11 -27.07
N ASP A 610 17.97 10.21 -26.79
CA ASP A 610 18.90 9.09 -26.50
C ASP A 610 18.91 7.94 -27.55
N LYS A 611 18.94 8.29 -28.84
CA LYS A 611 18.91 7.30 -29.94
C LYS A 611 20.10 6.31 -29.88
N LYS A 612 21.25 6.74 -29.37
CA LYS A 612 22.45 5.89 -29.26
C LYS A 612 22.28 4.85 -28.15
N GLU A 613 21.84 5.29 -26.97
CA GLU A 613 21.56 4.45 -25.82
C GLU A 613 20.44 3.46 -26.14
N ARG A 614 19.38 3.92 -26.81
CA ARG A 614 18.28 3.06 -27.26
C ARG A 614 18.76 1.93 -28.14
N LYS A 615 19.67 2.20 -29.11
CA LYS A 615 20.27 1.15 -29.94
C LYS A 615 21.06 0.13 -29.12
N GLN A 616 21.75 0.56 -28.07
CA GLN A 616 22.43 -0.34 -27.15
C GLN A 616 21.42 -1.22 -26.39
N TRP A 617 20.32 -0.61 -25.84
CA TRP A 617 19.28 -1.37 -25.16
C TRP A 617 18.60 -2.41 -26.07
N GLU A 618 18.31 -2.05 -27.33
CA GLU A 618 17.77 -2.95 -28.34
C GLU A 618 18.74 -4.11 -28.66
N GLU A 619 20.05 -3.83 -28.75
CA GLU A 619 21.07 -4.86 -28.96
C GLU A 619 21.18 -5.82 -27.77
N VAL A 620 21.17 -5.30 -26.55
CA VAL A 620 21.21 -6.12 -25.32
C VAL A 620 19.98 -7.01 -25.25
N LEU A 621 18.78 -6.45 -25.47
CA LEU A 621 17.52 -7.23 -25.48
C LEU A 621 17.56 -8.38 -26.49
N ALA A 622 18.07 -8.12 -27.70
CA ALA A 622 18.13 -9.13 -28.76
C ALA A 622 19.07 -10.29 -28.40
N LYS A 623 20.05 -10.07 -27.53
CA LYS A 623 21.06 -11.05 -27.12
C LYS A 623 20.90 -11.51 -25.67
N LEU A 624 19.89 -11.03 -24.93
CA LEU A 624 19.64 -11.47 -23.58
C LEU A 624 19.19 -12.93 -23.56
N ALA A 625 19.73 -13.71 -22.63
CA ALA A 625 19.40 -15.12 -22.49
C ALA A 625 17.87 -15.35 -22.53
N PRO A 626 17.40 -16.30 -23.36
CA PRO A 626 15.99 -16.56 -23.57
C PRO A 626 15.37 -17.25 -22.36
N TYR A 627 14.05 -17.15 -22.22
CA TYR A 627 13.28 -18.03 -21.34
C TYR A 627 13.45 -19.49 -21.77
N LYS A 628 13.51 -20.40 -20.81
CA LYS A 628 13.70 -21.84 -21.06
C LYS A 628 12.56 -22.63 -20.45
N VAL A 629 12.22 -23.74 -21.12
CA VAL A 629 11.27 -24.73 -20.61
C VAL A 629 12.05 -25.95 -20.15
N GLY A 630 11.79 -26.38 -18.92
CA GLY A 630 12.48 -27.50 -18.29
C GLY A 630 11.83 -28.86 -18.57
N ARG A 631 12.40 -29.91 -17.97
CA ARG A 631 12.02 -31.32 -18.18
C ARG A 631 10.59 -31.68 -17.80
N TYR A 632 9.94 -30.86 -16.94
CA TYR A 632 8.55 -31.06 -16.53
C TYR A 632 7.58 -30.19 -17.37
N GLY A 633 8.11 -29.46 -18.36
CA GLY A 633 7.33 -28.50 -19.14
C GLY A 633 7.15 -27.13 -18.44
N GLN A 634 7.74 -26.94 -17.27
CA GLN A 634 7.72 -25.72 -16.50
C GLN A 634 8.63 -24.63 -17.08
N LEU A 635 8.31 -23.36 -16.85
CA LEU A 635 9.26 -22.27 -17.05
C LEU A 635 10.38 -22.41 -16.02
N MET A 636 11.62 -22.59 -16.48
CA MET A 636 12.77 -22.76 -15.59
C MET A 636 13.00 -21.51 -14.75
N GLU A 637 13.22 -21.68 -13.45
CA GLU A 637 13.58 -20.61 -12.54
C GLU A 637 15.07 -20.28 -12.61
N TRP A 638 15.90 -21.30 -12.81
CA TRP A 638 17.37 -21.26 -12.78
C TRP A 638 17.99 -21.41 -14.16
N SER A 639 19.28 -21.13 -14.28
CA SER A 639 20.02 -21.34 -15.53
C SER A 639 20.12 -22.81 -15.92
N LYS A 640 20.07 -23.72 -14.94
CA LYS A 640 20.01 -25.17 -15.08
C LYS A 640 18.61 -25.69 -14.67
N ASP A 641 18.20 -26.79 -15.25
CA ASP A 641 16.92 -27.44 -14.95
C ASP A 641 17.00 -28.23 -13.63
N ILE A 642 16.94 -27.50 -12.52
CA ILE A 642 17.01 -28.00 -11.15
C ILE A 642 15.69 -27.79 -10.37
N ASP A 643 14.66 -27.29 -11.04
CA ASP A 643 13.35 -27.06 -10.45
C ASP A 643 12.76 -28.37 -9.89
N ASP A 644 12.15 -28.29 -8.70
CA ASP A 644 11.44 -29.40 -8.09
C ASP A 644 9.92 -29.17 -8.21
N PRO A 645 9.18 -30.10 -8.83
CA PRO A 645 7.72 -30.00 -8.94
C PRO A 645 6.97 -30.08 -7.61
N LYS A 646 7.67 -30.42 -6.51
CA LYS A 646 7.13 -30.44 -5.14
C LYS A 646 7.49 -29.19 -4.34
N ASP A 647 8.19 -28.25 -4.94
CA ASP A 647 8.54 -27.00 -4.27
C ASP A 647 7.31 -26.07 -4.21
N GLU A 648 6.73 -25.94 -3.02
CA GLU A 648 5.60 -25.05 -2.70
C GLU A 648 6.06 -23.69 -2.16
N HIS A 649 7.28 -23.26 -2.47
CA HIS A 649 7.79 -21.97 -1.99
C HIS A 649 6.85 -20.83 -2.37
N ARG A 650 6.65 -19.87 -1.42
CA ARG A 650 5.69 -18.78 -1.55
C ARG A 650 6.04 -17.77 -2.66
N HIS A 651 7.32 -17.62 -3.01
CA HIS A 651 7.78 -16.74 -4.09
C HIS A 651 7.69 -17.41 -5.45
N VAL A 652 7.31 -16.64 -6.46
CA VAL A 652 7.22 -17.03 -7.88
C VAL A 652 7.88 -15.97 -8.77
N ASN A 653 9.03 -15.47 -8.35
CA ASN A 653 9.73 -14.35 -8.98
C ASN A 653 10.04 -14.58 -10.45
N HIS A 654 10.36 -15.83 -10.86
CA HIS A 654 10.61 -16.19 -12.26
C HIS A 654 9.37 -16.01 -13.17
N LEU A 655 8.18 -15.88 -12.61
CA LEU A 655 6.97 -15.51 -13.33
C LEU A 655 6.75 -13.99 -13.43
N PHE A 656 7.74 -13.17 -13.07
CA PHE A 656 7.66 -11.71 -13.20
C PHE A 656 7.24 -11.28 -14.62
N GLY A 657 7.75 -11.95 -15.65
CA GLY A 657 7.41 -11.65 -17.04
C GLY A 657 5.95 -11.88 -17.41
N LEU A 658 5.22 -12.70 -16.64
CA LEU A 658 3.78 -12.91 -16.76
C LEU A 658 3.00 -11.81 -16.01
N HIS A 659 3.37 -11.54 -14.76
CA HIS A 659 2.83 -10.45 -13.94
C HIS A 659 3.84 -10.05 -12.84
N PRO A 660 4.16 -8.76 -12.68
CA PRO A 660 3.56 -7.56 -13.30
C PRO A 660 4.07 -7.23 -14.70
N GLY A 661 5.16 -7.85 -15.19
CA GLY A 661 5.68 -7.66 -16.52
C GLY A 661 4.70 -8.05 -17.64
N HIS A 662 5.15 -7.95 -18.88
CA HIS A 662 4.30 -8.22 -20.06
C HIS A 662 4.98 -9.06 -21.14
N THR A 663 6.10 -9.69 -20.81
CA THR A 663 6.89 -10.47 -21.78
C THR A 663 6.46 -11.93 -21.94
N LEU A 664 5.57 -12.39 -21.07
CA LEU A 664 4.93 -13.70 -21.11
C LEU A 664 3.40 -13.52 -21.20
N SER A 665 2.77 -14.16 -22.18
CA SER A 665 1.34 -14.00 -22.40
C SER A 665 0.76 -15.17 -23.19
N PRO A 666 -0.46 -15.63 -22.89
CA PRO A 666 -1.19 -16.58 -23.74
C PRO A 666 -1.37 -16.11 -25.19
N VAL A 667 -1.34 -14.81 -25.43
CA VAL A 667 -1.57 -14.21 -26.75
C VAL A 667 -0.30 -14.18 -27.60
N THR A 668 0.86 -13.81 -27.02
CA THR A 668 2.09 -13.56 -27.79
C THR A 668 3.14 -14.64 -27.61
N THR A 669 3.12 -15.35 -26.47
CA THR A 669 4.07 -16.40 -26.11
C THR A 669 3.35 -17.63 -25.53
N PRO A 670 2.42 -18.26 -26.27
CA PRO A 670 1.51 -19.27 -25.72
C PRO A 670 2.23 -20.48 -25.08
N GLU A 671 3.37 -20.91 -25.65
CA GLU A 671 4.15 -22.03 -25.09
C GLU A 671 4.78 -21.67 -23.74
N LEU A 672 5.30 -20.44 -23.62
CA LEU A 672 5.85 -19.96 -22.34
C LEU A 672 4.75 -19.67 -21.31
N ALA A 673 3.57 -19.23 -21.75
CA ALA A 673 2.41 -19.09 -20.87
C ALA A 673 1.94 -20.44 -20.33
N LYS A 674 1.93 -21.49 -21.17
CA LYS A 674 1.67 -22.86 -20.74
C LYS A 674 2.73 -23.36 -19.74
N ALA A 675 3.99 -23.07 -19.98
CA ALA A 675 5.06 -23.39 -19.05
C ALA A 675 4.93 -22.64 -17.71
N SER A 676 4.49 -21.39 -17.73
CA SER A 676 4.20 -20.59 -16.54
C SER A 676 3.02 -21.18 -15.74
N LYS A 677 2.00 -21.71 -16.43
CA LYS A 677 0.88 -22.42 -15.78
C LYS A 677 1.37 -23.64 -15.00
N ILE A 678 2.27 -24.42 -15.56
CA ILE A 678 2.85 -25.60 -14.88
C ILE A 678 3.62 -25.18 -13.62
N VAL A 679 4.33 -24.05 -13.64
CA VAL A 679 4.96 -23.51 -12.42
C VAL A 679 3.92 -23.23 -11.33
N LEU A 680 2.83 -22.53 -11.67
CA LEU A 680 1.77 -22.21 -10.69
C LEU A 680 1.11 -23.48 -10.13
N GLU A 681 0.90 -24.50 -10.96
CA GLU A 681 0.40 -25.80 -10.53
C GLU A 681 1.35 -26.49 -9.56
N HIS A 682 2.67 -26.44 -9.78
CA HIS A 682 3.68 -26.97 -8.85
C HIS A 682 3.71 -26.19 -7.53
N ARG A 683 3.67 -24.83 -7.57
CA ARG A 683 3.70 -23.96 -6.39
C ARG A 683 2.42 -24.01 -5.57
N GLY A 684 1.33 -24.54 -6.11
CA GLY A 684 0.05 -24.72 -5.43
C GLY A 684 -0.67 -23.40 -5.10
N ASP A 685 -1.84 -23.52 -4.51
CA ASP A 685 -2.78 -22.42 -4.27
C ASP A 685 -2.75 -21.88 -2.82
N GLY A 686 -1.91 -22.43 -1.97
CA GLY A 686 -1.69 -21.99 -0.61
C GLY A 686 -0.55 -20.96 -0.56
N ALA A 687 -0.37 -20.35 0.53
CA ALA A 687 0.75 -19.58 1.08
C ALA A 687 0.28 -18.36 1.90
N THR A 688 1.16 -17.37 2.08
CA THR A 688 0.85 -16.10 2.74
C THR A 688 -0.11 -15.24 1.89
N GLY A 689 -0.72 -14.24 2.48
CA GLY A 689 -1.70 -13.39 1.80
C GLY A 689 -1.16 -12.76 0.52
N TRP A 690 0.00 -12.10 0.58
CA TRP A 690 0.59 -11.52 -0.62
C TRP A 690 0.94 -12.56 -1.70
N SER A 691 1.35 -13.76 -1.33
CA SER A 691 1.65 -14.82 -2.28
C SER A 691 0.40 -15.27 -3.03
N MET A 692 -0.71 -15.47 -2.31
CA MET A 692 -2.01 -15.76 -2.93
C MET A 692 -2.46 -14.60 -3.82
N GLY A 693 -2.27 -13.34 -3.39
CA GLY A 693 -2.52 -12.14 -4.19
C GLY A 693 -1.72 -12.12 -5.48
N TRP A 694 -0.42 -12.47 -5.43
CA TRP A 694 0.41 -12.53 -6.66
C TRP A 694 -0.04 -13.63 -7.61
N LYS A 695 -0.22 -14.85 -7.10
CA LYS A 695 -0.70 -15.99 -7.90
C LYS A 695 -2.08 -15.71 -8.50
N LEU A 696 -2.98 -15.03 -7.79
CA LEU A 696 -4.26 -14.56 -8.31
C LEU A 696 -4.07 -13.72 -9.58
N ASN A 697 -3.20 -12.72 -9.53
CA ASN A 697 -2.90 -11.88 -10.69
C ASN A 697 -2.29 -12.69 -11.86
N GLN A 698 -1.42 -13.66 -11.57
CA GLN A 698 -0.80 -14.52 -12.58
C GLN A 698 -1.81 -15.46 -13.25
N TRP A 699 -2.73 -16.06 -12.48
CA TRP A 699 -3.80 -16.86 -13.05
C TRP A 699 -4.76 -16.01 -13.90
N ALA A 700 -5.06 -14.78 -13.47
CA ALA A 700 -5.83 -13.84 -14.30
C ALA A 700 -5.11 -13.53 -15.63
N ARG A 701 -3.77 -13.35 -15.61
CA ARG A 701 -2.95 -13.13 -16.83
C ARG A 701 -2.86 -14.37 -17.73
N LEU A 702 -3.05 -15.55 -17.18
CA LEU A 702 -3.20 -16.80 -17.96
C LEU A 702 -4.62 -16.98 -18.50
N HIS A 703 -5.53 -16.08 -18.26
CA HIS A 703 -6.94 -16.11 -18.64
C HIS A 703 -7.72 -17.30 -18.04
N ASP A 704 -7.26 -17.80 -16.88
CA ASP A 704 -7.95 -18.84 -16.13
C ASP A 704 -8.78 -18.22 -15.00
N GLY A 705 -9.98 -17.74 -15.34
CA GLY A 705 -10.85 -17.00 -14.43
C GLY A 705 -11.31 -17.81 -13.22
N ASN A 706 -11.61 -19.09 -13.41
CA ASN A 706 -12.05 -19.96 -12.31
C ASN A 706 -10.92 -20.25 -11.33
N HIS A 707 -9.68 -20.42 -11.81
CA HIS A 707 -8.53 -20.60 -10.94
C HIS A 707 -8.16 -19.29 -10.21
N ALA A 708 -8.16 -18.16 -10.93
CA ALA A 708 -7.99 -16.84 -10.31
C ALA A 708 -9.03 -16.59 -9.20
N TYR A 709 -10.31 -16.92 -9.45
CA TYR A 709 -11.37 -16.81 -8.46
C TYR A 709 -11.16 -17.73 -7.25
N LYS A 710 -10.65 -18.94 -7.47
CA LYS A 710 -10.26 -19.84 -6.37
C LYS A 710 -9.22 -19.20 -5.46
N LEU A 711 -8.19 -18.57 -6.04
CA LEU A 711 -7.15 -17.84 -5.28
C LEU A 711 -7.72 -16.65 -4.52
N TYR A 712 -8.65 -15.88 -5.14
CA TYR A 712 -9.36 -14.80 -4.46
C TYR A 712 -10.15 -15.31 -3.25
N GLY A 713 -10.87 -16.42 -3.42
CA GLY A 713 -11.56 -17.09 -2.32
C GLY A 713 -10.61 -17.62 -1.23
N ASN A 714 -9.45 -18.16 -1.59
CA ASN A 714 -8.43 -18.61 -0.64
C ASN A 714 -7.84 -17.43 0.14
N LEU A 715 -7.57 -16.30 -0.50
CA LEU A 715 -7.11 -15.08 0.15
C LEU A 715 -8.12 -14.62 1.23
N LEU A 716 -9.40 -14.55 0.89
CA LEU A 716 -10.47 -14.21 1.83
C LEU A 716 -10.58 -15.22 2.99
N LYS A 717 -10.43 -16.50 2.71
CA LYS A 717 -10.59 -17.57 3.72
C LYS A 717 -9.40 -17.69 4.65
N ASN A 718 -8.18 -17.64 4.11
CA ASN A 718 -6.96 -18.06 4.78
C ASN A 718 -5.97 -16.92 5.02
N GLY A 719 -6.03 -15.85 4.22
CA GLY A 719 -5.12 -14.72 4.28
C GLY A 719 -5.77 -13.43 4.82
N THR A 720 -6.94 -13.50 5.46
CA THR A 720 -7.69 -12.30 5.86
C THR A 720 -8.15 -12.38 7.32
N LEU A 721 -7.92 -11.29 8.07
CA LEU A 721 -8.33 -11.09 9.46
C LEU A 721 -9.78 -10.60 9.55
N ASP A 722 -10.36 -10.56 10.75
CA ASP A 722 -11.78 -10.21 10.96
C ASP A 722 -12.12 -8.77 10.56
N ASN A 723 -11.14 -7.85 10.57
CA ASN A 723 -11.26 -6.48 10.05
C ASN A 723 -10.89 -6.35 8.56
N LEU A 724 -10.77 -7.45 7.85
CA LEU A 724 -10.39 -7.60 6.45
C LEU A 724 -8.95 -7.20 6.11
N TRP A 725 -8.09 -6.94 7.07
CA TRP A 725 -6.66 -6.85 6.82
C TRP A 725 -6.10 -8.18 6.33
N ASP A 726 -5.17 -8.11 5.39
CA ASP A 726 -4.37 -9.26 4.95
C ASP A 726 -3.38 -9.71 6.03
N THR A 727 -2.98 -10.96 6.00
CA THR A 727 -1.99 -11.49 6.93
C THR A 727 -0.99 -12.43 6.27
N HIS A 728 0.28 -12.17 6.58
CA HIS A 728 1.35 -13.15 6.41
C HIS A 728 1.38 -14.06 7.65
N ALA A 729 0.78 -13.60 8.76
CA ALA A 729 0.98 -13.93 10.14
C ALA A 729 2.38 -13.47 10.64
N PRO A 730 2.48 -12.21 11.15
CA PRO A 730 1.41 -11.23 11.41
C PRO A 730 0.96 -10.40 10.21
N PHE A 731 0.15 -9.34 10.45
CA PHE A 731 -0.39 -8.42 9.46
C PHE A 731 0.66 -7.85 8.50
N GLN A 732 0.37 -7.97 7.22
CA GLN A 732 0.98 -7.24 6.10
C GLN A 732 -0.15 -6.73 5.20
N ILE A 733 0.04 -5.57 4.56
CA ILE A 733 -1.04 -4.93 3.80
C ILE A 733 -1.08 -5.30 2.32
N ASP A 734 0.01 -5.83 1.82
CA ASP A 734 0.26 -6.05 0.39
C ASP A 734 -0.73 -7.03 -0.26
N GLY A 735 -1.17 -8.06 0.46
CA GLY A 735 -2.19 -8.97 -0.06
C GLY A 735 -3.56 -8.33 -0.27
N ASN A 736 -3.93 -7.30 0.51
CA ASN A 736 -5.13 -6.50 0.24
C ASN A 736 -5.04 -5.81 -1.13
N PHE A 737 -3.90 -5.20 -1.44
CA PHE A 737 -3.67 -4.54 -2.72
C PHE A 737 -3.55 -5.53 -3.87
N GLY A 738 -2.85 -6.65 -3.65
CA GLY A 738 -2.75 -7.74 -4.63
C GLY A 738 -4.11 -8.35 -4.98
N GLY A 739 -5.00 -8.48 -4.00
CA GLY A 739 -6.38 -8.93 -4.20
C GLY A 739 -7.19 -7.97 -5.07
N THR A 740 -7.11 -6.67 -4.77
CA THR A 740 -7.78 -5.62 -5.57
C THR A 740 -7.26 -5.57 -7.01
N ALA A 741 -5.93 -5.62 -7.19
CA ALA A 741 -5.32 -5.67 -8.52
C ALA A 741 -5.76 -6.93 -9.30
N GLY A 742 -5.78 -8.09 -8.62
CA GLY A 742 -6.15 -9.37 -9.23
C GLY A 742 -7.59 -9.39 -9.74
N VAL A 743 -8.54 -8.87 -8.98
CA VAL A 743 -9.94 -8.72 -9.45
C VAL A 743 -10.01 -7.81 -10.68
N THR A 744 -9.24 -6.71 -10.69
CA THR A 744 -9.16 -5.84 -11.88
C THR A 744 -8.58 -6.60 -13.07
N GLU A 745 -7.49 -7.36 -12.91
CA GLU A 745 -6.87 -8.18 -13.96
C GLU A 745 -7.80 -9.28 -14.48
N MET A 746 -8.68 -9.83 -13.65
CA MET A 746 -9.69 -10.79 -14.09
C MET A 746 -10.71 -10.17 -15.06
N LEU A 747 -11.04 -8.90 -14.85
CA LEU A 747 -12.13 -8.20 -15.56
C LEU A 747 -11.62 -7.29 -16.69
N MET A 748 -10.40 -6.76 -16.59
CA MET A 748 -9.81 -5.87 -17.58
C MET A 748 -8.30 -5.94 -17.54
N GLN A 749 -7.67 -6.15 -18.71
CA GLN A 749 -6.21 -6.08 -18.88
C GLN A 749 -5.85 -5.09 -19.99
N SER A 750 -4.70 -4.42 -19.87
CA SER A 750 -4.22 -3.48 -20.91
C SER A 750 -2.70 -3.51 -21.11
N HIS A 751 -2.00 -4.52 -20.57
CA HIS A 751 -0.54 -4.63 -20.61
C HIS A 751 0.04 -5.00 -21.98
N MET A 752 -0.78 -5.56 -22.88
CA MET A 752 -0.32 -6.06 -24.18
C MET A 752 -0.52 -5.05 -25.33
N GLY A 753 -0.75 -3.77 -25.03
CA GLY A 753 -0.97 -2.72 -26.03
C GLY A 753 -2.42 -2.65 -26.56
N PHE A 754 -3.30 -3.49 -26.07
CA PHE A 754 -4.75 -3.46 -26.32
C PHE A 754 -5.52 -3.61 -25.01
N ILE A 755 -6.77 -3.20 -24.99
CA ILE A 755 -7.70 -3.39 -23.88
C ILE A 755 -8.38 -4.75 -24.04
N HIS A 756 -8.12 -5.67 -23.12
CA HIS A 756 -8.73 -7.00 -23.09
C HIS A 756 -9.87 -7.01 -22.06
N LEU A 757 -11.09 -7.19 -22.54
CA LEU A 757 -12.30 -7.17 -21.72
C LEU A 757 -12.61 -8.58 -21.22
N LEU A 758 -12.87 -8.70 -19.91
CA LEU A 758 -13.25 -9.94 -19.23
C LEU A 758 -12.37 -11.16 -19.56
N PRO A 759 -11.01 -11.00 -19.61
CA PRO A 759 -10.13 -12.07 -20.07
C PRO A 759 -10.14 -13.29 -19.15
N ALA A 760 -10.49 -13.10 -17.88
CA ALA A 760 -10.50 -14.13 -16.84
C ALA A 760 -11.77 -14.03 -15.96
N LEU A 761 -12.93 -13.78 -16.60
CA LEU A 761 -14.21 -13.76 -15.90
C LEU A 761 -14.52 -15.16 -15.35
N PRO A 762 -14.77 -15.35 -14.03
CA PRO A 762 -15.10 -16.65 -13.47
C PRO A 762 -16.59 -16.99 -13.69
N ASP A 763 -16.92 -18.26 -13.74
CA ASP A 763 -18.30 -18.73 -13.86
C ASP A 763 -19.21 -18.27 -12.71
N ALA A 764 -18.62 -17.99 -11.54
CA ALA A 764 -19.34 -17.50 -10.36
C ALA A 764 -19.91 -16.08 -10.54
N TRP A 765 -19.27 -15.23 -11.35
CA TRP A 765 -19.69 -13.85 -11.59
C TRP A 765 -20.47 -13.73 -12.91
N LYS A 766 -21.66 -14.28 -12.92
CA LYS A 766 -22.49 -14.32 -14.14
C LYS A 766 -22.94 -12.96 -14.64
N ASN A 767 -23.22 -12.05 -13.73
CA ASN A 767 -23.68 -10.70 -14.04
C ASN A 767 -22.86 -9.70 -13.23
N GLY A 768 -22.64 -8.53 -13.79
CA GLY A 768 -21.97 -7.47 -13.03
C GLY A 768 -21.60 -6.27 -13.85
N GLU A 769 -21.02 -5.32 -13.14
CA GLU A 769 -20.49 -4.08 -13.69
C GLU A 769 -19.18 -3.70 -12.97
N LEU A 770 -18.23 -3.24 -13.75
CA LEU A 770 -17.00 -2.61 -13.24
C LEU A 770 -16.89 -1.24 -13.91
N ASN A 771 -17.15 -0.20 -13.15
CA ASN A 771 -17.21 1.16 -13.64
C ASN A 771 -16.02 2.00 -13.17
N GLY A 772 -15.49 2.85 -14.06
CA GLY A 772 -14.48 3.85 -13.77
C GLY A 772 -13.04 3.33 -13.71
N VAL A 773 -12.77 2.09 -14.08
CA VAL A 773 -11.40 1.56 -14.15
C VAL A 773 -10.61 2.17 -15.30
N CYS A 774 -9.29 2.23 -15.14
CA CYS A 774 -8.41 2.82 -16.15
C CYS A 774 -7.58 1.75 -16.87
N ALA A 775 -7.39 1.94 -18.18
CA ALA A 775 -6.48 1.19 -19.01
C ALA A 775 -5.31 2.05 -19.48
N LYS A 776 -4.17 1.39 -19.77
CA LYS A 776 -3.01 2.03 -20.39
C LYS A 776 -3.41 2.78 -21.66
N GLY A 777 -2.77 3.91 -21.93
CA GLY A 777 -3.20 4.81 -23.00
C GLY A 777 -4.12 5.94 -22.54
N ASN A 778 -4.43 6.01 -21.24
CA ASN A 778 -5.30 7.00 -20.59
C ASN A 778 -6.76 6.85 -21.06
N PHE A 779 -7.25 5.64 -20.97
CA PHE A 779 -8.66 5.30 -21.19
C PHE A 779 -9.34 4.98 -19.85
N GLU A 780 -10.59 5.46 -19.67
CA GLU A 780 -11.44 5.10 -18.55
C GLU A 780 -12.65 4.28 -19.05
N LEU A 781 -12.95 3.19 -18.35
CA LEU A 781 -13.91 2.20 -18.81
C LEU A 781 -15.05 1.97 -17.82
N ASN A 782 -16.26 1.79 -18.38
CA ASN A 782 -17.37 1.16 -17.68
C ASN A 782 -17.73 -0.14 -18.44
N ILE A 783 -17.59 -1.26 -17.76
CA ILE A 783 -17.76 -2.59 -18.34
C ILE A 783 -18.97 -3.24 -17.70
N SER A 784 -19.90 -3.76 -18.48
CA SER A 784 -21.03 -4.56 -18.00
C SER A 784 -21.07 -5.93 -18.68
N TRP A 785 -21.46 -6.95 -17.92
CA TRP A 785 -21.62 -8.30 -18.43
C TRP A 785 -22.88 -8.94 -17.88
N LYS A 786 -23.44 -9.86 -18.66
CA LYS A 786 -24.64 -10.59 -18.33
C LYS A 786 -24.53 -12.03 -18.81
N ASP A 787 -24.98 -12.97 -17.98
CA ASP A 787 -24.93 -14.41 -18.26
C ASP A 787 -23.52 -14.91 -18.67
N GLY A 788 -22.46 -14.31 -18.09
CA GLY A 788 -21.07 -14.64 -18.38
C GLY A 788 -20.52 -14.03 -19.67
N GLU A 789 -21.24 -13.14 -20.34
CA GLU A 789 -20.82 -12.50 -21.59
C GLU A 789 -20.81 -10.98 -21.48
N LEU A 790 -19.86 -10.35 -22.20
CA LEU A 790 -19.81 -8.90 -22.33
C LEU A 790 -21.13 -8.36 -22.92
N ALA A 791 -21.80 -7.51 -22.17
CA ALA A 791 -22.96 -6.79 -22.63
C ALA A 791 -22.57 -5.48 -23.33
N GLN A 792 -21.82 -4.64 -22.61
CA GLN A 792 -21.38 -3.33 -23.10
C GLN A 792 -20.09 -2.90 -22.44
N VAL A 793 -19.32 -2.10 -23.15
CA VAL A 793 -18.24 -1.27 -22.57
C VAL A 793 -18.35 0.16 -23.08
N ASP A 794 -18.30 1.12 -22.17
CA ASP A 794 -18.13 2.54 -22.47
C ASP A 794 -16.66 2.91 -22.25
N ILE A 795 -16.01 3.49 -23.24
CA ILE A 795 -14.59 3.85 -23.22
C ILE A 795 -14.45 5.36 -23.37
N LEU A 796 -14.12 6.05 -22.30
CA LEU A 796 -13.75 7.47 -22.33
C LEU A 796 -12.27 7.59 -22.70
N SER A 797 -11.99 8.19 -23.85
CA SER A 797 -10.61 8.48 -24.27
C SER A 797 -10.15 9.82 -23.72
N LYS A 798 -9.29 9.83 -22.71
CA LYS A 798 -8.76 11.07 -22.09
C LYS A 798 -7.63 11.70 -22.89
N ASN A 799 -6.99 10.95 -23.82
CA ASN A 799 -5.83 11.39 -24.58
C ASN A 799 -6.05 11.40 -26.11
N GLY A 800 -7.01 10.66 -26.64
CA GLY A 800 -7.20 10.40 -28.09
C GLY A 800 -6.25 9.31 -28.61
N GLY A 801 -6.33 9.01 -29.88
CA GLY A 801 -5.50 8.02 -30.56
C GLY A 801 -6.22 6.72 -30.90
N ALA A 802 -5.49 5.72 -31.36
CA ALA A 802 -6.03 4.39 -31.62
C ALA A 802 -6.26 3.64 -30.32
N CYS A 803 -7.43 3.01 -30.18
CA CYS A 803 -7.79 2.15 -29.07
C CYS A 803 -8.13 0.77 -29.63
N GLU A 804 -7.25 -0.19 -29.43
CA GLU A 804 -7.52 -1.57 -29.77
C GLU A 804 -8.22 -2.26 -28.59
N VAL A 805 -9.36 -2.91 -28.88
CA VAL A 805 -10.19 -3.59 -27.89
C VAL A 805 -10.36 -5.03 -28.27
N ARG A 806 -10.11 -5.92 -27.34
CA ARG A 806 -10.24 -7.37 -27.50
C ARG A 806 -11.29 -7.93 -26.53
N TYR A 807 -12.13 -8.81 -27.01
CA TYR A 807 -13.01 -9.66 -26.21
C TYR A 807 -13.08 -11.05 -26.85
N LYS A 808 -12.72 -12.08 -26.10
CA LYS A 808 -12.49 -13.44 -26.64
C LYS A 808 -11.49 -13.35 -27.81
N ASP A 809 -11.85 -13.91 -28.97
CA ASP A 809 -11.02 -13.86 -30.19
C ASP A 809 -11.33 -12.66 -31.09
N VAL A 810 -12.26 -11.81 -30.68
CA VAL A 810 -12.66 -10.64 -31.49
C VAL A 810 -11.82 -9.44 -31.13
N VAL A 811 -11.23 -8.81 -32.13
CA VAL A 811 -10.44 -7.58 -32.01
C VAL A 811 -11.10 -6.48 -32.85
N THR A 812 -11.19 -5.29 -32.29
CA THR A 812 -11.65 -4.10 -33.00
C THR A 812 -10.78 -2.90 -32.64
N THR A 813 -10.51 -2.03 -33.62
CA THR A 813 -9.77 -0.78 -33.38
C THR A 813 -10.70 0.41 -33.53
N VAL A 814 -10.78 1.22 -32.49
CA VAL A 814 -11.53 2.48 -32.46
C VAL A 814 -10.57 3.64 -32.58
N LYS A 815 -10.75 4.49 -33.59
CA LYS A 815 -10.01 5.75 -33.70
C LYS A 815 -10.67 6.78 -32.79
N THR A 816 -10.02 7.07 -31.67
CA THR A 816 -10.60 7.90 -30.62
C THR A 816 -10.14 9.37 -30.70
N VAL A 817 -10.98 10.26 -30.17
CA VAL A 817 -10.73 11.68 -30.01
C VAL A 817 -10.73 12.00 -28.51
N LYS A 818 -9.81 12.85 -28.06
CA LYS A 818 -9.71 13.27 -26.67
C LYS A 818 -11.03 13.79 -26.11
N GLY A 819 -11.43 13.31 -24.95
CA GLY A 819 -12.64 13.71 -24.23
C GLY A 819 -13.94 13.08 -24.78
N LYS A 820 -13.87 12.14 -25.74
CA LYS A 820 -15.04 11.43 -26.27
C LYS A 820 -15.18 10.04 -25.67
N THR A 821 -16.44 9.65 -25.45
CA THR A 821 -16.82 8.30 -25.02
C THR A 821 -17.29 7.48 -26.22
N TYR A 822 -16.85 6.23 -26.29
CA TYR A 822 -17.18 5.26 -27.32
C TYR A 822 -17.82 4.05 -26.66
N LYS A 823 -19.00 3.66 -27.18
CA LYS A 823 -19.76 2.51 -26.68
C LYS A 823 -19.61 1.31 -27.61
N LEU A 824 -19.14 0.21 -27.07
CA LEU A 824 -19.04 -1.05 -27.78
C LEU A 824 -19.95 -2.08 -27.11
N ALA A 825 -20.69 -2.84 -27.92
CA ALA A 825 -21.46 -3.98 -27.46
C ALA A 825 -21.02 -5.26 -28.19
N TYR A 826 -21.09 -6.39 -27.52
CA TYR A 826 -20.81 -7.68 -28.14
C TYR A 826 -22.13 -8.23 -28.70
N GLN A 827 -22.22 -8.35 -30.02
CA GLN A 827 -23.42 -8.77 -30.73
C GLN A 827 -23.06 -9.67 -31.90
N ASN A 828 -23.72 -10.83 -32.01
CA ASN A 828 -23.51 -11.77 -33.11
C ASN A 828 -22.04 -12.12 -33.39
N GLY A 829 -21.27 -12.34 -32.35
CA GLY A 829 -19.84 -12.66 -32.46
C GLY A 829 -18.93 -11.50 -32.85
N LYS A 830 -19.35 -10.24 -32.70
CA LYS A 830 -18.58 -9.04 -33.04
C LYS A 830 -18.67 -7.97 -31.96
N LEU A 831 -17.59 -7.21 -31.81
CA LEU A 831 -17.61 -5.93 -31.06
C LEU A 831 -18.10 -4.82 -32.00
N VAL A 832 -19.28 -4.29 -31.73
CA VAL A 832 -19.97 -3.32 -32.59
C VAL A 832 -20.02 -1.96 -31.87
N LEU A 833 -19.46 -0.93 -32.54
CA LEU A 833 -19.56 0.45 -32.07
C LEU A 833 -21.01 0.91 -32.16
N GLN A 834 -21.59 1.30 -31.03
CA GLN A 834 -22.93 1.84 -30.95
C GLN A 834 -22.93 3.31 -31.38
N LYS A 835 -23.96 3.75 -32.09
CA LYS A 835 -24.08 5.15 -32.55
C LYS A 835 -24.49 6.09 -31.43
#